data_4a17d3eab0f9026c468158169f83e483
#
_entry.id   4a17d3eab0f9026c468158169f83e483
#
_cell.length_a   1.000
_cell.length_b   1.000
_cell.length_c   1.000
_cell.angle_alpha   90.00
_cell.angle_beta   90.00
_cell.angle_gamma   90.00
#
_symmetry.space_group_name_H-M   'P 1'
#
loop_
_entity.id
_entity.type
_entity.pdbx_description
1 polymer ?
#
loop_
_entity_poly.entity_id
_entity_poly.type
_entity_poly.pdbx_seq_one_letter_code
_entity_poly.pdbx_strand_id
1 'polypeptide(L)'
;MIYVLLQALKIRFMKKLLVVILALVMVVTMMQSHSFAEKNTFFDSVKFIQYLDENTALEEVRNGNLDVYYYTISPDRLETHQAREGLQVFDSTGISYSILLNPAESEKFNPFSIKEVRFALNYLVDRKLIVNELMGGFGSPIISYYGPSVPEYLTVIEQLESFNFKYNPGLANEIINKALKEKGAEKINGKWQMNEEPITITMFIRSDDPVRKSIGEILAVELEKSGFTVKKDFGDLNKAYIIAYGSNPSDLKWNLYTEAWARSDFVKYDSTGLAQMYSPWFSNMPGFNDPTYWNYKNDKLDELTQSIYTGDFQSSEERTELIQGAVIEGVNESVRIFLASKINQYVANEEVNGIVNDFGAGVPSRFTPINAKSDNNEFVVGVKQIYQAAWNPVMGLSDSYSRHIWGIISDPGTFKHPFTGETIPVRAKWQVETAGPNGKLDVPQEAKRWNPVLQKWDNISPDTLATSKVVFDFKFSNWHNGKKMDMNDVLHSLYFTTEWGTQTDENDKTFDTEFTPRAAQSIETIIGVNPIDEDTLEVYVDYWHFDEGAIADWAILWNSMPWEITVAMEKAVMDGKVSFSRSGATSKNVNWLSLIVPKDANIIRGYLQEFKENNYIPEALNENNQNLKYYQDRYDSSIKWIENNNHAVISNGPFYLESYAPESRTITVKAFDDDSYPFKIDKWKEFEDTKFPMIEKIDMEKIIQKDEGFQIEIETENTDFIRYFLINSKGKITS
;
A
#
# COMPACT_ATOMS: atom_id res chain seq x y z
N MET A 1 51.13 -73.17 -24.03
CA MET A 1 51.10 -71.83 -24.73
C MET A 1 49.72 -71.27 -24.89
N ILE A 2 48.68 -72.04 -25.28
CA ILE A 2 47.31 -71.57 -25.47
C ILE A 2 46.61 -71.08 -24.19
N TYR A 3 46.88 -71.70 -23.03
CA TYR A 3 46.30 -71.34 -21.73
C TYR A 3 46.77 -69.96 -21.21
N VAL A 4 48.03 -69.58 -21.46
CA VAL A 4 48.60 -68.29 -21.08
C VAL A 4 48.07 -67.16 -21.97
N LEU A 5 47.81 -67.44 -23.27
CA LEU A 5 47.21 -66.47 -24.17
C LEU A 5 45.74 -66.22 -23.83
N LEU A 6 44.96 -67.19 -23.40
CA LEU A 6 43.59 -67.06 -22.97
C LEU A 6 43.47 -66.24 -21.63
N GLN A 7 44.40 -66.44 -20.71
CA GLN A 7 44.44 -65.62 -19.47
C GLN A 7 44.83 -64.17 -19.78
N ALA A 8 45.79 -63.94 -20.66
CA ALA A 8 46.19 -62.58 -21.05
C ALA A 8 45.07 -61.83 -21.80
N LEU A 9 44.28 -62.51 -22.64
CA LEU A 9 43.10 -61.96 -23.28
C LEU A 9 41.99 -61.67 -22.30
N LYS A 10 41.75 -62.51 -21.31
CA LYS A 10 40.74 -62.31 -20.26
C LYS A 10 41.11 -61.12 -19.38
N ILE A 11 42.36 -60.96 -19.01
CA ILE A 11 42.87 -59.80 -18.22
C ILE A 11 42.75 -58.50 -19.06
N ARG A 12 43.03 -58.56 -20.37
CA ARG A 12 42.90 -57.38 -21.25
C ARG A 12 41.42 -56.98 -21.45
N PHE A 13 40.54 -57.93 -21.56
CA PHE A 13 39.10 -57.74 -21.68
C PHE A 13 38.54 -57.15 -20.37
N MET A 14 38.91 -57.69 -19.19
CA MET A 14 38.50 -57.15 -17.89
C MET A 14 39.01 -55.73 -17.65
N LYS A 15 40.26 -55.42 -18.04
CA LYS A 15 40.79 -54.06 -17.95
C LYS A 15 40.00 -53.09 -18.86
N LYS A 16 39.64 -53.48 -20.08
CA LYS A 16 38.85 -52.63 -20.95
C LYS A 16 37.41 -52.47 -20.43
N LEU A 17 36.84 -53.52 -19.86
CA LEU A 17 35.48 -53.47 -19.25
C LEU A 17 35.51 -52.59 -18.00
N LEU A 18 36.57 -52.63 -17.17
CA LEU A 18 36.74 -51.77 -15.99
C LEU A 18 36.89 -50.31 -16.38
N VAL A 19 37.60 -50.01 -17.46
CA VAL A 19 37.75 -48.61 -17.98
C VAL A 19 36.45 -48.08 -18.52
N VAL A 20 35.64 -48.94 -19.20
CA VAL A 20 34.29 -48.55 -19.70
C VAL A 20 33.32 -48.34 -18.54
N ILE A 21 33.36 -49.19 -17.52
CA ILE A 21 32.54 -49.02 -16.31
C ILE A 21 32.94 -47.76 -15.53
N LEU A 22 34.25 -47.46 -15.37
CA LEU A 22 34.73 -46.25 -14.75
C LEU A 22 34.36 -45.00 -15.56
N ALA A 23 34.42 -45.05 -16.89
CA ALA A 23 33.95 -43.99 -17.75
C ALA A 23 32.44 -43.78 -17.67
N LEU A 24 31.64 -44.85 -17.60
CA LEU A 24 30.19 -44.76 -17.38
C LEU A 24 29.85 -44.18 -15.99
N VAL A 25 30.55 -44.62 -14.95
CA VAL A 25 30.41 -44.05 -13.59
C VAL A 25 30.80 -42.58 -13.54
N MET A 26 31.86 -42.15 -14.23
CA MET A 26 32.22 -40.74 -14.36
C MET A 26 31.17 -39.94 -15.15
N VAL A 27 30.58 -40.49 -16.22
CA VAL A 27 29.51 -39.85 -16.96
C VAL A 27 28.24 -39.74 -16.12
N VAL A 28 27.91 -40.81 -15.37
CA VAL A 28 26.76 -40.79 -14.45
C VAL A 28 27.01 -39.85 -13.27
N THR A 29 28.21 -39.77 -12.73
CA THR A 29 28.56 -38.77 -11.69
C THR A 29 28.65 -37.36 -12.26
N MET A 30 29.08 -37.14 -13.49
CA MET A 30 28.98 -35.84 -14.18
C MET A 30 27.56 -35.45 -14.53
N MET A 31 26.67 -36.41 -14.82
CA MET A 31 25.23 -36.16 -14.99
C MET A 31 24.51 -35.91 -13.65
N GLN A 32 24.99 -36.47 -12.54
CA GLN A 32 24.46 -36.20 -11.19
C GLN A 32 25.02 -34.92 -10.55
N SER A 33 26.07 -34.33 -11.10
CA SER A 33 26.62 -33.05 -10.63
C SER A 33 26.10 -31.80 -11.39
N HIS A 34 25.14 -31.93 -12.28
CA HIS A 34 24.21 -30.85 -12.49
C HIS A 34 23.24 -30.91 -11.30
N SER A 35 23.63 -30.30 -10.18
CA SER A 35 22.65 -29.83 -9.23
C SER A 35 21.75 -28.89 -10.06
N PHE A 36 20.51 -29.32 -10.30
CA PHE A 36 19.52 -28.34 -10.70
C PHE A 36 19.59 -27.26 -9.64
N ALA A 37 20.07 -26.08 -10.01
CA ALA A 37 20.01 -24.93 -9.11
C ALA A 37 18.55 -24.85 -8.68
N GLU A 38 18.31 -24.91 -7.39
CA GLU A 38 16.96 -24.88 -6.85
C GLU A 38 16.35 -23.54 -7.25
N LYS A 39 15.30 -23.57 -8.07
CA LYS A 39 14.68 -22.35 -8.61
C LYS A 39 14.24 -21.41 -7.49
N ASN A 40 14.33 -20.12 -7.74
CA ASN A 40 13.88 -19.07 -6.82
C ASN A 40 12.35 -18.88 -6.89
N THR A 41 11.77 -19.11 -8.07
CA THR A 41 10.34 -19.00 -8.35
C THR A 41 9.85 -20.21 -9.15
N PHE A 42 8.56 -20.51 -9.05
CA PHE A 42 7.96 -21.60 -9.85
C PHE A 42 7.90 -21.24 -11.33
N PHE A 43 7.38 -20.04 -11.63
CA PHE A 43 7.22 -19.55 -12.99
C PHE A 43 8.49 -18.87 -13.49
N ASP A 44 8.78 -19.03 -14.77
CA ASP A 44 9.86 -18.33 -15.46
C ASP A 44 9.50 -16.86 -15.75
N SER A 45 8.19 -16.57 -15.87
CA SER A 45 7.65 -15.23 -16.08
C SER A 45 6.24 -15.07 -15.51
N VAL A 46 5.89 -13.80 -15.19
CA VAL A 46 4.52 -13.37 -14.89
C VAL A 46 4.12 -12.30 -15.90
N LYS A 47 3.00 -12.52 -16.58
CA LYS A 47 2.50 -11.62 -17.61
C LYS A 47 1.18 -10.99 -17.17
N PHE A 48 1.17 -9.67 -17.08
CA PHE A 48 -0.03 -8.88 -16.78
C PHE A 48 -0.66 -8.40 -18.08
N ILE A 49 -1.96 -8.66 -18.26
CA ILE A 49 -2.72 -8.30 -19.46
C ILE A 49 -3.97 -7.52 -19.04
N GLN A 50 -4.24 -6.42 -19.72
CA GLN A 50 -5.41 -5.60 -19.42
C GLN A 50 -6.69 -6.17 -20.03
N TYR A 51 -7.69 -6.39 -19.15
CA TYR A 51 -9.06 -6.75 -19.51
C TYR A 51 -10.04 -5.74 -18.91
N LEU A 52 -10.72 -4.98 -19.78
CA LEU A 52 -11.69 -3.96 -19.36
C LEU A 52 -13.07 -4.56 -19.07
N ASP A 53 -13.43 -5.60 -19.82
CA ASP A 53 -14.72 -6.28 -19.68
C ASP A 53 -14.62 -7.48 -18.74
N GLU A 54 -15.46 -7.49 -17.73
CA GLU A 54 -15.49 -8.49 -16.66
C GLU A 54 -15.89 -9.88 -17.18
N ASN A 55 -16.84 -9.95 -18.12
CA ASN A 55 -17.28 -11.23 -18.66
C ASN A 55 -16.19 -11.88 -19.50
N THR A 56 -15.51 -11.08 -20.32
CA THR A 56 -14.37 -11.55 -21.11
C THR A 56 -13.27 -12.08 -20.19
N ALA A 57 -12.91 -11.33 -19.13
CA ALA A 57 -11.91 -11.78 -18.17
C ALA A 57 -12.30 -13.09 -17.49
N LEU A 58 -13.57 -13.23 -17.08
CA LEU A 58 -14.10 -14.43 -16.43
C LEU A 58 -14.01 -15.66 -17.35
N GLU A 59 -14.39 -15.51 -18.64
CA GLU A 59 -14.26 -16.59 -19.63
C GLU A 59 -12.79 -16.97 -19.90
N GLU A 60 -11.89 -15.97 -19.95
CA GLU A 60 -10.46 -16.22 -20.15
C GLU A 60 -9.83 -16.98 -18.97
N VAL A 61 -10.26 -16.69 -17.73
CA VAL A 61 -9.85 -17.48 -16.55
C VAL A 61 -10.41 -18.90 -16.64
N ARG A 62 -11.69 -19.06 -16.97
CA ARG A 62 -12.34 -20.37 -17.09
C ARG A 62 -11.67 -21.26 -18.15
N ASN A 63 -11.26 -20.66 -19.26
CA ASN A 63 -10.62 -21.36 -20.38
C ASN A 63 -9.11 -21.61 -20.17
N GLY A 64 -8.51 -21.16 -19.05
CA GLY A 64 -7.09 -21.30 -18.76
C GLY A 64 -6.17 -20.38 -19.58
N ASN A 65 -6.72 -19.35 -20.25
CA ASN A 65 -5.94 -18.30 -20.92
C ASN A 65 -5.44 -17.24 -19.93
N LEU A 66 -6.11 -17.11 -18.78
CA LEU A 66 -5.67 -16.39 -17.59
C LEU A 66 -5.61 -17.37 -16.42
N ASP A 67 -4.56 -17.31 -15.63
CA ASP A 67 -4.46 -18.06 -14.38
C ASP A 67 -5.30 -17.39 -13.27
N VAL A 68 -5.37 -16.05 -13.27
CA VAL A 68 -6.07 -15.26 -12.25
C VAL A 68 -6.49 -13.90 -12.79
N TYR A 69 -7.59 -13.34 -12.26
CA TYR A 69 -7.99 -11.97 -12.55
C TYR A 69 -7.89 -11.08 -11.30
N TYR A 70 -6.99 -10.09 -11.34
CA TYR A 70 -6.69 -9.15 -10.23
C TYR A 70 -7.67 -7.98 -10.16
N TYR A 71 -8.91 -8.23 -10.48
CA TYR A 71 -10.00 -7.30 -10.24
C TYR A 71 -11.25 -8.06 -9.79
N THR A 72 -12.15 -7.35 -9.12
CA THR A 72 -13.32 -7.98 -8.53
C THR A 72 -14.33 -8.38 -9.58
N ILE A 73 -14.94 -9.54 -9.42
CA ILE A 73 -16.10 -10.00 -10.19
C ILE A 73 -17.37 -9.60 -9.46
N SER A 74 -18.37 -9.16 -10.19
CA SER A 74 -19.67 -8.83 -9.63
C SER A 74 -20.36 -10.08 -9.10
N PRO A 75 -20.94 -10.07 -7.88
CA PRO A 75 -21.51 -11.26 -7.24
C PRO A 75 -22.57 -11.97 -8.06
N ASP A 76 -23.40 -11.23 -8.80
CA ASP A 76 -24.43 -11.76 -9.68
C ASP A 76 -23.88 -12.70 -10.78
N ARG A 77 -22.59 -12.56 -11.13
CA ARG A 77 -21.90 -13.41 -12.10
C ARG A 77 -21.49 -14.77 -11.53
N LEU A 78 -21.48 -14.92 -10.21
CA LEU A 78 -20.98 -16.09 -9.49
C LEU A 78 -22.05 -16.73 -8.58
N GLU A 79 -23.33 -16.39 -8.77
CA GLU A 79 -24.43 -16.87 -7.91
C GLU A 79 -24.70 -18.37 -8.04
N THR A 80 -24.51 -18.95 -9.23
CA THR A 80 -24.87 -20.35 -9.48
C THR A 80 -23.65 -21.25 -9.45
N HIS A 81 -23.84 -22.53 -9.10
CA HIS A 81 -22.77 -23.52 -9.17
C HIS A 81 -22.17 -23.62 -10.59
N GLN A 82 -23.03 -23.59 -11.63
CA GLN A 82 -22.58 -23.61 -13.01
C GLN A 82 -21.75 -22.38 -13.39
N ALA A 83 -22.04 -21.20 -12.80
CA ALA A 83 -21.24 -20.00 -13.02
C ALA A 83 -19.84 -20.09 -12.42
N ARG A 84 -19.63 -20.98 -11.45
CA ARG A 84 -18.32 -21.22 -10.77
C ARG A 84 -17.55 -22.41 -11.35
N GLU A 85 -18.12 -23.16 -12.31
CA GLU A 85 -17.44 -24.29 -12.94
C GLU A 85 -16.14 -23.86 -13.63
N GLY A 86 -15.03 -24.57 -13.38
CA GLY A 86 -13.70 -24.24 -13.87
C GLY A 86 -12.99 -23.09 -13.12
N LEU A 87 -13.56 -22.63 -12.00
CA LEU A 87 -13.06 -21.48 -11.25
C LEU A 87 -12.89 -21.78 -9.76
N GLN A 88 -11.81 -21.28 -9.20
CA GLN A 88 -11.70 -21.02 -7.77
C GLN A 88 -12.22 -19.59 -7.49
N VAL A 89 -13.06 -19.43 -6.47
CA VAL A 89 -13.62 -18.14 -6.07
C VAL A 89 -13.11 -17.79 -4.66
N PHE A 90 -12.58 -16.60 -4.51
CA PHE A 90 -12.00 -16.11 -3.27
C PHE A 90 -12.74 -14.86 -2.82
N ASP A 91 -13.29 -14.90 -1.61
CA ASP A 91 -13.84 -13.72 -0.96
C ASP A 91 -12.75 -12.99 -0.20
N SER A 92 -12.68 -11.67 -0.36
CA SER A 92 -11.74 -10.81 0.34
C SER A 92 -12.40 -9.49 0.73
N THR A 93 -11.99 -8.94 1.85
CA THR A 93 -12.38 -7.60 2.27
C THR A 93 -11.33 -6.60 1.79
N GLY A 94 -11.63 -5.31 1.78
CA GLY A 94 -10.57 -4.33 1.55
C GLY A 94 -10.93 -3.08 0.77
N ILE A 95 -12.11 -3.00 0.12
CA ILE A 95 -12.57 -1.75 -0.50
C ILE A 95 -13.57 -1.07 0.41
N SER A 96 -13.24 0.17 0.82
CA SER A 96 -14.16 1.07 1.52
C SER A 96 -14.66 2.15 0.57
N TYR A 97 -15.95 2.39 0.54
CA TYR A 97 -16.56 3.50 -0.21
C TYR A 97 -16.86 4.66 0.72
N SER A 98 -16.55 5.85 0.28
CA SER A 98 -16.76 7.09 1.01
C SER A 98 -17.17 8.24 0.10
N ILE A 99 -17.57 9.34 0.71
CA ILE A 99 -17.77 10.64 0.07
C ILE A 99 -16.78 11.60 0.71
N LEU A 100 -15.99 12.27 -0.11
CA LEU A 100 -15.13 13.36 0.33
C LEU A 100 -15.84 14.67 0.06
N LEU A 101 -15.92 15.53 1.07
CA LEU A 101 -16.53 16.87 1.00
C LEU A 101 -15.43 17.92 1.00
N ASN A 102 -15.64 18.98 0.25
CA ASN A 102 -14.76 20.13 0.23
C ASN A 102 -15.18 21.13 1.34
N PRO A 103 -14.42 21.24 2.44
CA PRO A 103 -14.79 22.11 3.57
C PRO A 103 -14.33 23.56 3.41
N ALA A 104 -13.68 23.90 2.30
CA ALA A 104 -13.05 25.21 2.12
C ALA A 104 -14.05 26.36 2.13
N GLU A 105 -13.69 27.45 2.79
CA GLU A 105 -14.31 28.75 2.57
C GLU A 105 -13.84 29.34 1.24
N SER A 106 -14.73 30.07 0.56
CA SER A 106 -14.48 30.64 -0.75
C SER A 106 -15.27 31.94 -0.91
N GLU A 107 -14.93 32.72 -1.94
CA GLU A 107 -15.72 33.90 -2.34
C GLU A 107 -17.17 33.52 -2.70
N LYS A 108 -17.35 32.33 -3.31
CA LYS A 108 -18.67 31.75 -3.53
C LYS A 108 -19.07 30.94 -2.29
N PHE A 109 -20.36 31.02 -1.95
CA PHE A 109 -20.86 30.27 -0.81
C PHE A 109 -20.72 28.76 -1.01
N ASN A 110 -20.00 28.12 -0.10
CA ASN A 110 -19.85 26.67 -0.05
C ASN A 110 -20.67 26.10 1.12
N PRO A 111 -21.76 25.35 0.91
CA PRO A 111 -22.54 24.81 2.01
C PRO A 111 -21.74 23.81 2.88
N PHE A 112 -20.70 23.18 2.32
CA PHE A 112 -19.86 22.25 3.05
C PHE A 112 -18.73 22.90 3.86
N SER A 113 -18.56 24.21 3.83
CA SER A 113 -17.76 24.91 4.84
C SER A 113 -18.41 24.85 6.24
N ILE A 114 -19.71 24.58 6.29
CA ILE A 114 -20.50 24.46 7.52
C ILE A 114 -20.47 23.01 8.02
N LYS A 115 -19.89 22.79 9.21
CA LYS A 115 -19.76 21.45 9.82
C LYS A 115 -21.08 20.73 9.96
N GLU A 116 -22.14 21.41 10.42
CA GLU A 116 -23.48 20.85 10.63
C GLU A 116 -24.09 20.36 9.32
N VAL A 117 -23.83 21.04 8.20
CA VAL A 117 -24.30 20.61 6.88
C VAL A 117 -23.56 19.34 6.45
N ARG A 118 -22.24 19.27 6.64
CA ARG A 118 -21.49 18.03 6.37
C ARG A 118 -22.01 16.88 7.23
N PHE A 119 -22.14 17.10 8.54
CA PHE A 119 -22.63 16.08 9.48
C PHE A 119 -24.02 15.55 9.10
N ALA A 120 -24.93 16.44 8.65
CA ALA A 120 -26.28 16.07 8.27
C ALA A 120 -26.33 15.08 7.09
N LEU A 121 -25.32 15.07 6.21
CA LEU A 121 -25.27 14.14 5.09
C LEU A 121 -25.20 12.68 5.54
N ASN A 122 -24.74 12.40 6.76
CA ASN A 122 -24.77 11.04 7.32
C ASN A 122 -26.18 10.46 7.42
N TYR A 123 -27.22 11.32 7.55
CA TYR A 123 -28.63 10.94 7.58
C TYR A 123 -29.29 10.94 6.19
N LEU A 124 -28.65 11.53 5.14
CA LEU A 124 -29.13 11.47 3.76
C LEU A 124 -28.66 10.21 3.03
N VAL A 125 -27.69 9.49 3.57
CA VAL A 125 -27.13 8.29 2.95
C VAL A 125 -27.82 7.05 3.52
N ASP A 126 -28.45 6.25 2.65
CA ASP A 126 -28.95 4.92 3.00
C ASP A 126 -27.84 3.88 2.76
N ARG A 127 -27.03 3.63 3.82
CA ARG A 127 -25.93 2.67 3.77
C ARG A 127 -26.42 1.24 3.56
N LYS A 128 -27.62 0.88 4.05
CA LYS A 128 -28.20 -0.44 3.85
C LYS A 128 -28.62 -0.65 2.41
N LEU A 129 -29.22 0.35 1.77
CA LEU A 129 -29.54 0.32 0.36
C LEU A 129 -28.28 0.14 -0.49
N ILE A 130 -27.18 0.87 -0.17
CA ILE A 130 -25.91 0.74 -0.88
C ILE A 130 -25.39 -0.71 -0.81
N VAL A 131 -25.37 -1.32 0.37
CA VAL A 131 -24.90 -2.69 0.53
C VAL A 131 -25.83 -3.70 -0.17
N ASN A 132 -27.13 -3.58 0.03
CA ASN A 132 -28.07 -4.59 -0.48
C ASN A 132 -28.26 -4.49 -1.99
N GLU A 133 -28.44 -3.27 -2.53
CA GLU A 133 -28.82 -3.09 -3.93
C GLU A 133 -27.62 -2.86 -4.87
N LEU A 134 -26.56 -2.17 -4.38
CA LEU A 134 -25.40 -1.89 -5.23
C LEU A 134 -24.28 -2.92 -5.09
N MET A 135 -24.24 -3.65 -3.96
CA MET A 135 -23.22 -4.67 -3.67
C MET A 135 -23.81 -6.08 -3.56
N GLY A 136 -25.10 -6.27 -3.85
CA GLY A 136 -25.74 -7.59 -3.77
C GLY A 136 -25.70 -8.25 -2.39
N GLY A 137 -25.59 -7.46 -1.30
CA GLY A 137 -25.41 -7.96 0.05
C GLY A 137 -23.94 -8.28 0.42
N PHE A 138 -23.02 -8.21 -0.53
CA PHE A 138 -21.58 -8.46 -0.30
C PHE A 138 -20.89 -7.22 0.26
N GLY A 139 -21.12 -6.94 1.52
CA GLY A 139 -20.51 -5.82 2.21
C GLY A 139 -21.14 -5.54 3.57
N SER A 140 -20.61 -4.52 4.24
CA SER A 140 -21.10 -4.03 5.54
C SER A 140 -21.23 -2.52 5.52
N PRO A 141 -22.31 -1.95 6.06
CA PRO A 141 -22.39 -0.50 6.31
C PRO A 141 -21.28 -0.08 7.25
N ILE A 142 -20.57 1.00 6.94
CA ILE A 142 -19.56 1.59 7.82
C ILE A 142 -19.76 3.09 7.92
N ILE A 143 -19.37 3.68 9.04
CA ILE A 143 -19.49 5.12 9.30
C ILE A 143 -18.13 5.79 9.59
N SER A 144 -17.06 5.00 9.63
CA SER A 144 -15.68 5.45 9.82
C SER A 144 -14.74 4.63 8.97
N TYR A 145 -13.44 4.99 9.00
CA TYR A 145 -12.36 4.16 8.45
C TYR A 145 -12.36 2.75 9.07
N TYR A 146 -12.63 2.66 10.38
CA TYR A 146 -12.76 1.37 11.05
C TYR A 146 -14.10 0.72 10.70
N GLY A 147 -14.01 -0.46 10.13
CA GLY A 147 -15.11 -1.34 9.78
C GLY A 147 -14.77 -2.79 10.11
N PRO A 148 -15.69 -3.75 9.90
CA PRO A 148 -15.51 -5.15 10.32
C PRO A 148 -14.23 -5.84 9.81
N SER A 149 -13.64 -5.34 8.72
CA SER A 149 -12.39 -5.84 8.14
C SER A 149 -11.13 -5.24 8.74
N VAL A 150 -11.24 -4.35 9.72
CA VAL A 150 -10.09 -3.71 10.40
C VAL A 150 -9.86 -4.41 11.72
N PRO A 151 -8.65 -4.91 12.06
CA PRO A 151 -8.39 -5.60 13.32
C PRO A 151 -8.82 -4.83 14.57
N GLU A 152 -8.62 -3.52 14.56
CA GLU A 152 -8.92 -2.64 15.68
C GLU A 152 -10.39 -2.14 15.71
N TYR A 153 -11.28 -2.62 14.82
CA TYR A 153 -12.68 -2.21 14.78
C TYR A 153 -13.40 -2.41 16.12
N LEU A 154 -13.11 -3.52 16.80
CA LEU A 154 -13.76 -3.84 18.09
C LEU A 154 -13.41 -2.85 19.21
N THR A 155 -12.32 -2.11 19.09
CA THR A 155 -11.93 -1.10 20.09
C THR A 155 -12.74 0.19 19.99
N VAL A 156 -13.42 0.42 18.86
CA VAL A 156 -14.18 1.66 18.54
C VAL A 156 -15.67 1.42 18.33
N ILE A 157 -16.14 0.18 18.42
CA ILE A 157 -17.53 -0.16 18.05
C ILE A 157 -18.56 0.59 18.90
N GLU A 158 -18.30 0.80 20.21
CA GLU A 158 -19.21 1.52 21.09
C GLU A 158 -19.33 3.00 20.65
N GLN A 159 -18.21 3.63 20.31
CA GLN A 159 -18.18 5.01 19.84
C GLN A 159 -18.94 5.14 18.51
N LEU A 160 -18.74 4.21 17.58
CA LEU A 160 -19.40 4.22 16.29
C LEU A 160 -20.92 4.02 16.41
N GLU A 161 -21.34 3.04 17.21
CA GLU A 161 -22.77 2.77 17.43
C GLU A 161 -23.47 3.92 18.16
N SER A 162 -22.76 4.71 18.97
CA SER A 162 -23.32 5.88 19.67
C SER A 162 -23.84 6.95 18.73
N PHE A 163 -23.31 7.07 17.49
CA PHE A 163 -23.80 8.00 16.47
C PHE A 163 -25.18 7.62 15.95
N ASN A 164 -25.54 6.34 15.98
CA ASN A 164 -26.84 5.80 15.55
C ASN A 164 -27.32 6.34 14.20
N PHE A 165 -26.40 6.47 13.23
CA PHE A 165 -26.74 6.96 11.90
C PHE A 165 -27.66 5.98 11.16
N LYS A 166 -28.87 6.45 10.91
CA LYS A 166 -29.88 5.77 10.10
C LYS A 166 -30.36 6.73 9.02
N TYR A 167 -30.70 6.21 7.86
CA TYR A 167 -31.29 7.03 6.80
C TYR A 167 -32.54 7.76 7.33
N ASN A 168 -32.44 9.08 7.41
CA ASN A 168 -33.49 9.97 7.93
C ASN A 168 -33.41 11.35 7.26
N PRO A 169 -33.94 11.48 6.03
CA PRO A 169 -33.93 12.73 5.31
C PRO A 169 -34.65 13.87 6.03
N GLY A 170 -35.62 13.54 6.89
CA GLY A 170 -36.34 14.54 7.70
C GLY A 170 -35.39 15.24 8.68
N LEU A 171 -34.66 14.47 9.50
CA LEU A 171 -33.65 14.99 10.41
C LEU A 171 -32.52 15.72 9.69
N ALA A 172 -32.03 15.14 8.58
CA ALA A 172 -31.01 15.80 7.78
C ALA A 172 -31.45 17.20 7.30
N ASN A 173 -32.68 17.28 6.77
CA ASN A 173 -33.24 18.55 6.30
C ASN A 173 -33.47 19.55 7.45
N GLU A 174 -33.82 19.10 8.64
CA GLU A 174 -33.95 19.96 9.81
C GLU A 174 -32.61 20.62 10.15
N ILE A 175 -31.53 19.83 10.23
CA ILE A 175 -30.16 20.30 10.51
C ILE A 175 -29.69 21.25 9.41
N ILE A 176 -29.82 20.86 8.13
CA ILE A 176 -29.42 21.66 6.98
C ILE A 176 -30.18 23.00 6.95
N ASN A 177 -31.51 22.96 7.15
CA ASN A 177 -32.35 24.17 7.14
C ASN A 177 -31.93 25.16 8.24
N LYS A 178 -31.62 24.66 9.45
CA LYS A 178 -31.15 25.48 10.55
C LYS A 178 -29.79 26.10 10.22
N ALA A 179 -28.81 25.28 9.84
CA ALA A 179 -27.45 25.72 9.59
C ALA A 179 -27.35 26.75 8.45
N LEU A 180 -28.07 26.51 7.35
CA LEU A 180 -28.07 27.41 6.20
C LEU A 180 -28.75 28.75 6.53
N LYS A 181 -29.87 28.75 7.25
CA LYS A 181 -30.57 29.99 7.66
C LYS A 181 -29.72 30.82 8.63
N GLU A 182 -29.00 30.19 9.53
CA GLU A 182 -28.06 30.88 10.46
C GLU A 182 -26.95 31.61 9.70
N LYS A 183 -26.60 31.14 8.49
CA LYS A 183 -25.65 31.81 7.59
C LYS A 183 -26.28 32.82 6.64
N GLY A 184 -27.62 33.02 6.72
CA GLY A 184 -28.34 33.97 5.89
C GLY A 184 -28.83 33.43 4.53
N ALA A 185 -28.78 32.10 4.33
CA ALA A 185 -29.36 31.50 3.14
C ALA A 185 -30.89 31.44 3.25
N GLU A 186 -31.59 31.60 2.11
CA GLU A 186 -33.03 31.54 2.01
C GLU A 186 -33.46 30.39 1.08
N LYS A 187 -34.67 29.83 1.35
CA LYS A 187 -35.23 28.78 0.49
C LYS A 187 -36.39 29.37 -0.31
N ILE A 188 -36.15 29.68 -1.60
CA ILE A 188 -37.10 30.28 -2.53
C ILE A 188 -37.56 29.23 -3.54
N ASN A 189 -38.88 29.04 -3.68
CA ASN A 189 -39.46 28.02 -4.55
C ASN A 189 -38.87 26.61 -4.34
N GLY A 190 -38.54 26.27 -3.08
CA GLY A 190 -37.99 24.97 -2.73
C GLY A 190 -36.48 24.83 -2.96
N LYS A 191 -35.81 25.85 -3.49
CA LYS A 191 -34.37 25.86 -3.73
C LYS A 191 -33.65 26.83 -2.80
N TRP A 192 -32.47 26.41 -2.28
CA TRP A 192 -31.60 27.23 -1.47
C TRP A 192 -30.86 28.26 -2.30
N GLN A 193 -30.85 29.50 -1.80
CA GLN A 193 -30.16 30.64 -2.39
C GLN A 193 -29.32 31.38 -1.31
N MET A 194 -28.23 31.98 -1.76
CA MET A 194 -27.40 32.91 -0.99
C MET A 194 -27.19 34.14 -1.85
N ASN A 195 -27.55 35.32 -1.32
CA ASN A 195 -27.45 36.58 -2.09
C ASN A 195 -28.14 36.50 -3.48
N GLU A 196 -29.37 35.94 -3.54
CA GLU A 196 -30.16 35.74 -4.74
C GLU A 196 -29.58 34.70 -5.74
N GLU A 197 -28.43 34.10 -5.46
CA GLU A 197 -27.78 33.07 -6.27
C GLU A 197 -28.12 31.66 -5.75
N PRO A 198 -28.48 30.70 -6.63
CA PRO A 198 -28.72 29.32 -6.21
C PRO A 198 -27.48 28.69 -5.58
N ILE A 199 -27.64 28.05 -4.41
CA ILE A 199 -26.57 27.24 -3.80
C ILE A 199 -26.40 25.99 -4.64
N THR A 200 -25.29 25.95 -5.39
CA THR A 200 -25.00 24.87 -6.34
C THR A 200 -23.91 23.96 -5.76
N ILE A 201 -24.17 22.65 -5.73
CA ILE A 201 -23.21 21.61 -5.37
C ILE A 201 -22.67 20.96 -6.65
N THR A 202 -21.39 21.17 -6.92
CA THR A 202 -20.69 20.46 -7.99
C THR A 202 -20.20 19.12 -7.45
N MET A 203 -20.76 18.01 -7.96
CA MET A 203 -20.39 16.66 -7.57
C MET A 203 -19.48 16.07 -8.62
N PHE A 204 -18.23 15.73 -8.23
CA PHE A 204 -17.36 14.93 -9.05
C PHE A 204 -17.63 13.44 -8.80
N ILE A 205 -18.13 12.74 -9.81
CA ILE A 205 -18.57 11.35 -9.73
C ILE A 205 -17.64 10.45 -10.56
N ARG A 206 -17.03 9.46 -9.92
CA ARG A 206 -16.22 8.45 -10.60
C ARG A 206 -17.10 7.56 -11.46
N SER A 207 -16.96 7.67 -12.77
CA SER A 207 -17.77 6.93 -13.75
C SER A 207 -17.12 5.65 -14.25
N ASP A 208 -15.83 5.46 -13.95
CA ASP A 208 -15.08 4.24 -14.21
C ASP A 208 -15.33 3.11 -13.18
N ASP A 209 -16.06 3.41 -12.09
CA ASP A 209 -16.50 2.46 -11.08
C ASP A 209 -18.04 2.51 -10.97
N PRO A 210 -18.77 1.43 -11.33
CA PRO A 210 -20.23 1.42 -11.33
C PRO A 210 -20.87 1.70 -9.97
N VAL A 211 -20.27 1.22 -8.88
CA VAL A 211 -20.78 1.44 -7.52
C VAL A 211 -20.65 2.90 -7.13
N ARG A 212 -19.49 3.53 -7.37
CA ARG A 212 -19.28 4.97 -7.12
C ARG A 212 -20.20 5.84 -7.96
N LYS A 213 -20.41 5.46 -9.23
CA LYS A 213 -21.34 6.17 -10.10
C LYS A 213 -22.75 6.15 -9.54
N SER A 214 -23.25 4.97 -9.16
CA SER A 214 -24.59 4.81 -8.59
C SER A 214 -24.75 5.54 -7.26
N ILE A 215 -23.75 5.49 -6.37
CA ILE A 215 -23.72 6.27 -5.12
C ILE A 215 -23.87 7.77 -5.42
N GLY A 216 -23.09 8.28 -6.37
CA GLY A 216 -23.16 9.69 -6.76
C GLY A 216 -24.52 10.10 -7.32
N GLU A 217 -25.13 9.26 -8.15
CA GLU A 217 -26.46 9.53 -8.73
C GLU A 217 -27.57 9.51 -7.65
N ILE A 218 -27.54 8.55 -6.72
CA ILE A 218 -28.48 8.48 -5.59
C ILE A 218 -28.36 9.72 -4.70
N LEU A 219 -27.12 10.07 -4.33
CA LEU A 219 -26.89 11.22 -3.45
C LEU A 219 -27.27 12.55 -4.12
N ALA A 220 -27.06 12.68 -5.44
CA ALA A 220 -27.49 13.86 -6.17
C ALA A 220 -29.02 14.08 -6.04
N VAL A 221 -29.81 13.01 -6.13
CA VAL A 221 -31.26 13.06 -5.93
C VAL A 221 -31.65 13.51 -4.52
N GLU A 222 -30.97 12.98 -3.50
CA GLU A 222 -31.24 13.36 -2.10
C GLU A 222 -30.86 14.82 -1.80
N LEU A 223 -29.76 15.31 -2.38
CA LEU A 223 -29.38 16.72 -2.28
C LEU A 223 -30.37 17.64 -3.01
N GLU A 224 -30.89 17.26 -4.19
CA GLU A 224 -31.92 18.00 -4.91
C GLU A 224 -33.23 18.06 -4.13
N LYS A 225 -33.64 16.95 -3.49
CA LYS A 225 -34.83 16.91 -2.60
C LYS A 225 -34.65 17.81 -1.38
N SER A 226 -33.39 17.94 -0.88
CA SER A 226 -33.05 18.84 0.21
C SER A 226 -33.04 20.31 -0.18
N GLY A 227 -33.18 20.62 -1.48
CA GLY A 227 -33.32 21.97 -2.03
C GLY A 227 -32.06 22.55 -2.64
N PHE A 228 -30.96 21.79 -2.75
CA PHE A 228 -29.79 22.26 -3.47
C PHE A 228 -29.96 22.19 -4.99
N THR A 229 -29.18 22.98 -5.70
CA THR A 229 -28.95 22.79 -7.13
C THR A 229 -27.76 21.89 -7.30
N VAL A 230 -27.87 20.79 -8.06
CA VAL A 230 -26.79 19.84 -8.22
C VAL A 230 -26.26 19.85 -9.65
N LYS A 231 -24.92 19.97 -9.78
CA LYS A 231 -24.19 19.83 -11.04
C LYS A 231 -23.34 18.58 -10.95
N LYS A 232 -23.61 17.59 -11.81
CA LYS A 232 -22.84 16.35 -11.89
C LYS A 232 -21.71 16.50 -12.90
N ASP A 233 -20.47 16.20 -12.48
CA ASP A 233 -19.28 16.10 -13.31
C ASP A 233 -18.74 14.67 -13.22
N PHE A 234 -18.54 14.01 -14.35
CA PHE A 234 -18.13 12.63 -14.42
C PHE A 234 -16.67 12.51 -14.89
N GLY A 235 -15.95 11.52 -14.36
CA GLY A 235 -14.59 11.26 -14.79
C GLY A 235 -13.98 10.02 -14.15
N ASP A 236 -12.75 9.74 -14.59
CA ASP A 236 -11.91 8.67 -14.09
C ASP A 236 -11.00 9.13 -12.93
N LEU A 237 -10.10 8.24 -12.50
CA LEU A 237 -9.13 8.52 -11.45
C LEU A 237 -8.17 9.66 -11.83
N ASN A 238 -7.73 9.76 -13.09
CA ASN A 238 -6.82 10.81 -13.52
C ASN A 238 -7.46 12.19 -13.39
N LYS A 239 -8.72 12.32 -13.79
CA LYS A 239 -9.48 13.56 -13.62
C LYS A 239 -9.71 13.86 -12.13
N ALA A 240 -9.94 12.85 -11.28
CA ALA A 240 -10.07 13.03 -9.83
C ALA A 240 -8.81 13.61 -9.21
N TYR A 241 -7.63 13.12 -9.60
CA TYR A 241 -6.35 13.68 -9.13
C TYR A 241 -6.19 15.17 -9.47
N ILE A 242 -6.63 15.59 -10.65
CA ILE A 242 -6.53 16.99 -11.07
C ILE A 242 -7.54 17.87 -10.33
N ILE A 243 -8.80 17.39 -10.20
CA ILE A 243 -9.90 18.20 -9.71
C ILE A 243 -10.05 18.12 -8.19
N ALA A 244 -10.10 16.89 -7.62
CA ALA A 244 -10.42 16.72 -6.21
C ALA A 244 -9.18 16.86 -5.31
N TYR A 245 -8.05 16.33 -5.74
CA TYR A 245 -6.85 16.31 -4.91
C TYR A 245 -5.84 17.43 -5.26
N GLY A 246 -5.69 17.78 -6.52
CA GLY A 246 -4.65 18.68 -7.01
C GLY A 246 -5.08 20.14 -7.22
N SER A 247 -6.36 20.49 -7.06
CA SER A 247 -6.81 21.88 -7.20
C SER A 247 -6.92 22.57 -5.84
N ASN A 248 -6.78 23.89 -5.82
CA ASN A 248 -7.10 24.66 -4.62
C ASN A 248 -8.58 24.46 -4.27
N PRO A 249 -8.91 23.94 -3.08
CA PRO A 249 -10.28 23.72 -2.64
C PRO A 249 -11.15 24.98 -2.68
N SER A 250 -10.57 26.16 -2.44
CA SER A 250 -11.27 27.44 -2.48
C SER A 250 -11.76 27.84 -3.87
N ASP A 251 -11.22 27.25 -4.95
CA ASP A 251 -11.71 27.47 -6.32
C ASP A 251 -13.10 26.85 -6.55
N LEU A 252 -13.56 25.98 -5.65
CA LEU A 252 -14.83 25.24 -5.73
C LEU A 252 -15.05 24.54 -7.08
N LYS A 253 -13.98 23.99 -7.68
CA LYS A 253 -14.11 23.15 -8.89
C LYS A 253 -14.96 21.92 -8.62
N TRP A 254 -15.05 21.54 -7.36
CA TRP A 254 -15.88 20.47 -6.83
C TRP A 254 -16.28 20.78 -5.38
N ASN A 255 -17.43 20.29 -4.94
CA ASN A 255 -17.88 20.34 -3.55
C ASN A 255 -17.96 18.94 -2.93
N LEU A 256 -18.23 17.92 -3.74
CA LEU A 256 -18.36 16.53 -3.31
C LEU A 256 -17.69 15.60 -4.33
N TYR A 257 -16.98 14.58 -3.83
CA TYR A 257 -16.33 13.55 -4.62
C TYR A 257 -16.71 12.14 -4.13
N THR A 258 -17.10 11.24 -5.06
CA THR A 258 -17.33 9.83 -4.74
C THR A 258 -16.01 9.09 -4.72
N GLU A 259 -15.61 8.63 -3.55
CA GLU A 259 -14.30 8.10 -3.26
C GLU A 259 -14.36 6.60 -2.92
N ALA A 260 -13.28 5.87 -3.12
CA ALA A 260 -13.08 4.54 -2.58
C ALA A 260 -11.60 4.26 -2.34
N TRP A 261 -11.31 3.46 -1.32
CA TRP A 261 -9.96 3.09 -0.90
C TRP A 261 -9.82 1.58 -0.84
N ALA A 262 -8.82 1.05 -1.55
CA ALA A 262 -8.39 -0.34 -1.44
C ALA A 262 -7.21 -0.43 -0.47
N ARG A 263 -7.09 -1.56 0.21
CA ARG A 263 -5.92 -1.89 1.03
C ARG A 263 -4.90 -2.65 0.19
N SER A 264 -3.63 -2.49 0.54
CA SER A 264 -2.53 -3.24 -0.06
C SER A 264 -2.05 -4.39 0.84
N ASP A 265 -2.40 -4.34 2.11
CA ASP A 265 -1.98 -5.25 3.16
C ASP A 265 -2.97 -5.26 4.34
N PHE A 266 -2.86 -6.27 5.17
CA PHE A 266 -3.59 -6.37 6.44
C PHE A 266 -2.65 -5.93 7.56
N VAL A 267 -3.05 -4.95 8.36
CA VAL A 267 -2.21 -4.35 9.40
C VAL A 267 -2.88 -4.52 10.76
N LYS A 268 -2.20 -5.21 11.70
CA LYS A 268 -2.72 -5.48 13.03
C LYS A 268 -2.90 -4.20 13.86
N TYR A 269 -1.92 -3.33 13.83
CA TYR A 269 -1.92 -2.03 14.50
C TYR A 269 -1.63 -0.94 13.49
N ASP A 270 -2.68 -0.31 12.97
CA ASP A 270 -2.57 0.70 11.92
C ASP A 270 -2.29 2.07 12.55
N SER A 271 -1.07 2.59 12.37
CA SER A 271 -0.68 3.93 12.83
C SER A 271 -0.99 5.04 11.81
N THR A 272 -1.35 4.71 10.58
CA THR A 272 -1.46 5.69 9.48
C THR A 272 -2.90 5.96 9.04
N GLY A 273 -3.77 4.95 9.13
CA GLY A 273 -5.08 5.00 8.50
C GLY A 273 -5.98 6.14 8.96
N LEU A 274 -6.00 6.46 10.27
CA LEU A 274 -6.78 7.60 10.78
C LEU A 274 -6.25 8.94 10.30
N ALA A 275 -4.92 9.11 10.32
CA ALA A 275 -4.28 10.31 9.80
C ALA A 275 -4.57 10.47 8.30
N GLN A 276 -4.42 9.40 7.53
CA GLN A 276 -4.72 9.37 6.10
C GLN A 276 -6.15 9.76 5.78
N MET A 277 -7.11 9.34 6.59
CA MET A 277 -8.53 9.52 6.29
C MET A 277 -9.11 10.83 6.84
N TYR A 278 -8.50 11.41 7.87
CA TYR A 278 -9.11 12.54 8.56
C TYR A 278 -8.19 13.77 8.69
N SER A 279 -6.86 13.64 8.63
CA SER A 279 -5.95 14.72 8.93
C SER A 279 -5.22 15.27 7.69
N PRO A 280 -5.19 16.58 7.47
CA PRO A 280 -4.53 17.17 6.30
C PRO A 280 -3.01 16.96 6.30
N TRP A 281 -2.34 16.91 7.45
CA TRP A 281 -0.89 16.74 7.54
C TRP A 281 -0.37 15.45 6.90
N PHE A 282 -1.21 14.39 6.80
CA PHE A 282 -0.83 13.11 6.18
C PHE A 282 -1.10 13.05 4.68
N SER A 283 -1.65 14.13 4.09
CA SER A 283 -1.92 14.27 2.66
C SER A 283 -2.92 13.27 2.03
N ASN A 284 -4.18 13.33 2.35
CA ASN A 284 -5.28 12.68 1.61
C ASN A 284 -6.62 13.41 1.83
N MET A 285 -6.53 14.64 2.32
CA MET A 285 -7.66 15.54 2.52
C MET A 285 -7.69 16.62 1.43
N PRO A 286 -8.79 17.35 1.21
CA PRO A 286 -8.86 18.40 0.19
C PRO A 286 -7.75 19.43 0.32
N GLY A 287 -7.03 19.69 -0.79
CA GLY A 287 -5.90 20.63 -0.82
C GLY A 287 -4.60 20.14 -0.20
N PHE A 288 -4.49 18.88 0.07
CA PHE A 288 -3.40 18.27 0.83
C PHE A 288 -2.03 18.24 0.12
N ASN A 289 -2.03 18.26 -1.21
CA ASN A 289 -0.78 18.21 -1.96
C ASN A 289 0.01 19.51 -1.95
N ASP A 290 -0.58 20.58 -1.43
CA ASP A 290 0.07 21.88 -1.31
C ASP A 290 -0.33 22.52 0.03
N PRO A 291 0.60 22.72 0.96
CA PRO A 291 0.32 23.35 2.25
C PRO A 291 -0.35 24.72 2.14
N THR A 292 -0.14 25.44 1.03
CA THR A 292 -0.81 26.73 0.77
C THR A 292 -2.30 26.58 0.49
N TYR A 293 -2.77 25.35 0.17
CA TYR A 293 -4.17 25.02 -0.08
C TYR A 293 -4.89 24.44 1.14
N TRP A 294 -4.19 24.26 2.28
CA TRP A 294 -4.81 23.69 3.48
C TRP A 294 -5.87 24.62 4.08
N ASN A 295 -7.09 24.47 3.57
CA ASN A 295 -8.26 25.23 3.99
C ASN A 295 -9.06 24.52 5.09
N TYR A 296 -8.63 23.34 5.51
CA TYR A 296 -9.20 22.57 6.59
C TYR A 296 -8.12 22.19 7.58
N LYS A 297 -8.35 22.50 8.84
CA LYS A 297 -7.47 22.15 9.95
C LYS A 297 -8.32 21.84 11.20
N ASN A 298 -7.95 20.81 11.92
CA ASN A 298 -8.51 20.47 13.22
C ASN A 298 -7.34 20.06 14.13
N ASP A 299 -6.90 20.99 14.98
CA ASP A 299 -5.71 20.81 15.83
C ASP A 299 -5.83 19.59 16.75
N LYS A 300 -7.04 19.32 17.28
CA LYS A 300 -7.28 18.14 18.12
C LYS A 300 -7.13 16.83 17.32
N LEU A 301 -7.64 16.78 16.10
CA LEU A 301 -7.54 15.60 15.25
C LEU A 301 -6.09 15.40 14.80
N ASP A 302 -5.38 16.47 14.50
CA ASP A 302 -3.98 16.42 14.15
C ASP A 302 -3.13 15.91 15.32
N GLU A 303 -3.33 16.43 16.54
CA GLU A 303 -2.66 15.96 17.77
C GLU A 303 -2.90 14.45 18.00
N LEU A 304 -4.16 14.01 18.00
CA LEU A 304 -4.51 12.60 18.23
C LEU A 304 -3.87 11.67 17.19
N THR A 305 -3.93 12.06 15.92
CA THR A 305 -3.40 11.22 14.83
C THR A 305 -1.88 11.24 14.74
N GLN A 306 -1.22 12.34 15.10
CA GLN A 306 0.23 12.42 15.21
C GLN A 306 0.73 11.57 16.37
N SER A 307 0.09 11.63 17.55
CA SER A 307 0.46 10.77 18.69
C SER A 307 0.36 9.28 18.36
N ILE A 308 -0.71 8.86 17.64
CA ILE A 308 -0.82 7.45 17.17
C ILE A 308 0.32 7.13 16.21
N TYR A 309 0.64 8.03 15.27
CA TYR A 309 1.64 7.83 14.23
C TYR A 309 3.06 7.74 14.79
N THR A 310 3.42 8.65 15.70
CA THR A 310 4.78 8.73 16.25
C THR A 310 5.00 7.85 17.49
N GLY A 311 3.96 7.09 17.94
CA GLY A 311 4.07 6.23 19.12
C GLY A 311 4.08 7.00 20.45
N ASP A 312 3.51 8.19 20.49
CA ASP A 312 3.41 9.03 21.70
C ASP A 312 2.22 8.59 22.57
N PHE A 313 2.36 7.41 23.16
CA PHE A 313 1.44 6.80 24.13
C PHE A 313 2.22 5.83 25.05
N GLN A 314 1.67 5.53 26.23
CA GLN A 314 2.37 4.77 27.27
C GLN A 314 1.83 3.33 27.45
N SER A 315 0.71 2.99 26.82
CA SER A 315 0.11 1.67 26.88
C SER A 315 -0.80 1.40 25.68
N SER A 316 -1.24 0.15 25.53
CA SER A 316 -2.24 -0.24 24.53
C SER A 316 -3.60 0.43 24.79
N GLU A 317 -3.93 0.66 26.07
CA GLU A 317 -5.16 1.32 26.50
C GLU A 317 -5.15 2.79 26.08
N GLU A 318 -4.06 3.50 26.34
CA GLU A 318 -3.91 4.91 25.94
C GLU A 318 -3.96 5.06 24.41
N ARG A 319 -3.26 4.19 23.67
CA ARG A 319 -3.38 4.16 22.20
C ARG A 319 -4.83 3.94 21.77
N THR A 320 -5.56 3.07 22.44
CA THR A 320 -6.98 2.83 22.17
C THR A 320 -7.82 4.10 22.42
N GLU A 321 -7.55 4.84 23.49
CA GLU A 321 -8.23 6.12 23.78
C GLU A 321 -7.95 7.17 22.71
N LEU A 322 -6.70 7.27 22.23
CA LEU A 322 -6.34 8.15 21.11
C LEU A 322 -7.10 7.79 19.83
N ILE A 323 -7.18 6.49 19.48
CA ILE A 323 -7.94 5.98 18.35
C ILE A 323 -9.42 6.34 18.48
N GLN A 324 -10.03 6.07 19.64
CA GLN A 324 -11.43 6.40 19.92
C GLN A 324 -11.69 7.92 19.77
N GLY A 325 -10.79 8.73 20.30
CA GLY A 325 -10.85 10.19 20.18
C GLY A 325 -10.78 10.66 18.73
N ALA A 326 -9.83 10.13 17.95
CA ALA A 326 -9.66 10.48 16.55
C ALA A 326 -10.84 10.03 15.67
N VAL A 327 -11.41 8.85 15.93
CA VAL A 327 -12.61 8.35 15.25
C VAL A 327 -13.81 9.24 15.52
N ILE A 328 -14.07 9.58 16.80
CA ILE A 328 -15.18 10.46 17.17
C ILE A 328 -15.04 11.83 16.51
N GLU A 329 -13.84 12.42 16.58
CA GLU A 329 -13.59 13.75 16.00
C GLU A 329 -13.72 13.74 14.47
N GLY A 330 -13.12 12.74 13.80
CA GLY A 330 -13.19 12.59 12.34
C GLY A 330 -14.61 12.39 11.82
N VAL A 331 -15.42 11.56 12.53
CA VAL A 331 -16.84 11.38 12.19
C VAL A 331 -17.65 12.67 12.42
N ASN A 332 -17.41 13.39 13.52
CA ASN A 332 -18.06 14.65 13.81
C ASN A 332 -17.73 15.75 12.79
N GLU A 333 -16.50 15.82 12.32
CA GLU A 333 -16.09 16.76 11.26
C GLU A 333 -16.74 16.45 9.92
N SER A 334 -16.98 15.18 9.62
CA SER A 334 -17.65 14.70 8.42
C SER A 334 -17.09 15.29 7.12
N VAL A 335 -15.80 15.55 7.06
CA VAL A 335 -15.14 15.91 5.79
C VAL A 335 -15.07 14.69 4.87
N ARG A 336 -14.88 13.51 5.45
CA ARG A 336 -15.04 12.21 4.76
C ARG A 336 -16.16 11.41 5.44
N ILE A 337 -17.15 11.01 4.66
CA ILE A 337 -18.28 10.21 5.11
C ILE A 337 -18.15 8.81 4.55
N PHE A 338 -17.93 7.83 5.41
CA PHE A 338 -17.85 6.43 5.04
C PHE A 338 -19.25 5.84 4.85
N LEU A 339 -19.36 4.92 3.89
CA LEU A 339 -20.63 4.37 3.42
C LEU A 339 -20.72 2.86 3.62
N ALA A 340 -19.79 2.14 3.02
CA ALA A 340 -19.76 0.68 3.05
C ALA A 340 -18.35 0.14 2.85
N SER A 341 -18.07 -1.00 3.47
CA SER A 341 -16.95 -1.87 3.15
C SER A 341 -17.48 -3.00 2.25
N LYS A 342 -16.86 -3.22 1.10
CA LYS A 342 -17.28 -4.25 0.13
C LYS A 342 -16.49 -5.54 0.38
N ILE A 343 -17.14 -6.68 0.25
CA ILE A 343 -16.50 -7.98 0.06
C ILE A 343 -16.23 -8.14 -1.44
N ASN A 344 -14.96 -8.31 -1.79
CA ASN A 344 -14.53 -8.51 -3.17
C ASN A 344 -14.53 -10.01 -3.48
N GLN A 345 -15.00 -10.39 -4.66
CA GLN A 345 -14.85 -11.74 -5.17
C GLN A 345 -13.79 -11.75 -6.28
N TYR A 346 -12.75 -12.54 -6.10
CA TYR A 346 -11.70 -12.77 -7.07
C TYR A 346 -11.83 -14.18 -7.64
N VAL A 347 -11.33 -14.39 -8.85
CA VAL A 347 -11.36 -15.69 -9.51
C VAL A 347 -9.98 -16.09 -10.01
N ALA A 348 -9.67 -17.37 -9.84
CA ALA A 348 -8.52 -18.02 -10.47
C ALA A 348 -9.00 -19.28 -11.21
N ASN A 349 -8.21 -19.75 -12.16
CA ASN A 349 -8.47 -21.02 -12.84
C ASN A 349 -8.36 -22.17 -11.83
N GLU A 350 -9.22 -23.20 -11.96
CA GLU A 350 -9.27 -24.31 -11.01
C GLU A 350 -8.00 -25.16 -10.96
N GLU A 351 -7.17 -25.14 -12.02
CA GLU A 351 -5.91 -25.89 -12.10
C GLU A 351 -4.73 -25.19 -11.41
N VAL A 352 -4.89 -23.91 -11.03
CA VAL A 352 -3.84 -23.14 -10.33
C VAL A 352 -3.88 -23.44 -8.84
N ASN A 353 -2.73 -23.82 -8.28
CA ASN A 353 -2.56 -24.05 -6.84
C ASN A 353 -1.72 -22.96 -6.20
N GLY A 354 -1.74 -22.84 -4.86
CA GLY A 354 -0.90 -21.92 -4.12
C GLY A 354 -1.31 -20.44 -4.21
N ILE A 355 -2.56 -20.15 -4.55
CA ILE A 355 -3.12 -18.79 -4.47
C ILE A 355 -3.18 -18.36 -3.01
N VAL A 356 -2.68 -17.15 -2.73
CA VAL A 356 -2.72 -16.55 -1.39
C VAL A 356 -3.80 -15.47 -1.35
N ASN A 357 -4.86 -15.71 -0.60
CA ASN A 357 -5.94 -14.74 -0.38
C ASN A 357 -5.66 -13.91 0.88
N ASP A 358 -4.86 -12.86 0.75
CA ASP A 358 -4.48 -11.94 1.81
C ASP A 358 -5.71 -11.18 2.36
N PHE A 359 -5.81 -11.01 3.68
CA PHE A 359 -6.94 -10.33 4.31
C PHE A 359 -7.06 -8.84 3.94
N GLY A 360 -5.97 -8.20 3.59
CA GLY A 360 -5.97 -6.79 3.14
C GLY A 360 -6.01 -6.66 1.63
N ALA A 361 -5.05 -7.27 0.94
CA ALA A 361 -4.87 -7.16 -0.50
C ALA A 361 -5.81 -8.08 -1.30
N GLY A 362 -6.28 -9.18 -0.71
CA GLY A 362 -6.97 -10.24 -1.43
C GLY A 362 -6.01 -11.09 -2.27
N VAL A 363 -6.55 -11.71 -3.30
CA VAL A 363 -5.76 -12.49 -4.27
C VAL A 363 -4.66 -11.66 -4.97
N PRO A 364 -4.83 -10.34 -5.25
CA PRO A 364 -3.75 -9.49 -5.75
C PRO A 364 -2.60 -9.24 -4.75
N SER A 365 -2.36 -10.15 -3.83
CA SER A 365 -1.23 -10.15 -2.92
C SER A 365 0.10 -10.38 -3.65
N ARG A 366 1.20 -9.83 -3.11
CA ARG A 366 2.54 -10.16 -3.60
C ARG A 366 2.85 -11.67 -3.52
N PHE A 367 2.24 -12.37 -2.57
CA PHE A 367 2.51 -13.79 -2.34
C PHE A 367 1.90 -14.70 -3.41
N THR A 368 0.80 -14.31 -4.07
CA THR A 368 0.16 -15.13 -5.10
C THR A 368 1.11 -15.49 -6.26
N PRO A 369 1.76 -14.56 -6.97
CA PRO A 369 2.64 -14.94 -8.08
C PRO A 369 3.93 -15.64 -7.64
N ILE A 370 4.32 -15.47 -6.36
CA ILE A 370 5.52 -16.10 -5.79
C ILE A 370 5.24 -17.57 -5.42
N ASN A 371 4.03 -17.86 -4.92
CA ASN A 371 3.64 -19.20 -4.43
C ASN A 371 2.87 -20.01 -5.44
N ALA A 372 2.15 -19.37 -6.36
CA ALA A 372 1.28 -20.06 -7.30
C ALA A 372 2.03 -21.09 -8.17
N LYS A 373 1.34 -22.16 -8.51
CA LYS A 373 1.85 -23.30 -9.28
C LYS A 373 0.79 -23.75 -10.28
N SER A 374 1.20 -24.05 -11.50
CA SER A 374 0.38 -24.66 -12.53
C SER A 374 1.26 -25.53 -13.45
N ASP A 375 0.69 -26.17 -14.43
CA ASP A 375 1.45 -26.95 -15.42
C ASP A 375 2.20 -26.07 -16.43
N ASN A 376 1.97 -24.76 -16.41
CA ASN A 376 2.60 -23.79 -17.28
C ASN A 376 3.88 -23.19 -16.66
N ASN A 377 4.80 -22.69 -17.48
CA ASN A 377 5.98 -21.95 -17.03
C ASN A 377 5.75 -20.44 -16.90
N GLU A 378 4.63 -19.92 -17.41
CA GLU A 378 4.23 -18.51 -17.34
C GLU A 378 2.95 -18.38 -16.52
N PHE A 379 2.92 -17.44 -15.59
CA PHE A 379 1.74 -17.08 -14.83
C PHE A 379 1.05 -15.90 -15.48
N VAL A 380 -0.17 -16.05 -15.97
CA VAL A 380 -0.90 -15.03 -16.73
C VAL A 380 -1.96 -14.37 -15.85
N VAL A 381 -1.78 -13.10 -15.59
CA VAL A 381 -2.61 -12.29 -14.69
C VAL A 381 -3.44 -11.29 -15.51
N GLY A 382 -4.75 -11.38 -15.43
CA GLY A 382 -5.64 -10.36 -15.95
C GLY A 382 -5.74 -9.18 -14.97
N VAL A 383 -5.64 -7.94 -15.47
CA VAL A 383 -5.81 -6.73 -14.68
C VAL A 383 -6.79 -5.77 -15.34
N LYS A 384 -7.48 -4.95 -14.54
CA LYS A 384 -8.42 -3.94 -15.09
C LYS A 384 -7.70 -2.85 -15.86
N GLN A 385 -6.51 -2.46 -15.38
CA GLN A 385 -5.66 -1.47 -16.03
C GLN A 385 -4.18 -1.90 -15.89
N ILE A 386 -3.36 -1.53 -16.88
CA ILE A 386 -1.97 -1.97 -16.85
C ILE A 386 -1.14 -1.13 -15.89
N TYR A 387 -1.30 0.18 -15.92
CA TYR A 387 -0.80 1.08 -14.89
C TYR A 387 -1.46 2.47 -15.02
N GLN A 388 -1.47 3.24 -13.93
CA GLN A 388 -2.09 4.57 -13.88
C GLN A 388 -1.19 5.65 -13.27
N ALA A 389 -0.31 5.31 -12.32
CA ALA A 389 0.59 6.24 -11.66
C ALA A 389 2.01 6.14 -12.21
N ALA A 390 2.83 7.16 -11.92
CA ALA A 390 4.25 7.12 -12.24
C ALA A 390 4.97 6.04 -11.42
N TRP A 391 5.94 5.37 -12.04
CA TRP A 391 6.72 4.31 -11.40
C TRP A 391 7.99 4.90 -10.79
N ASN A 392 7.88 5.47 -9.62
CA ASN A 392 8.99 5.76 -8.73
C ASN A 392 8.56 5.45 -7.28
N PRO A 393 9.43 4.88 -6.44
CA PRO A 393 9.05 4.48 -5.07
C PRO A 393 9.02 5.65 -4.07
N VAL A 394 9.40 6.86 -4.47
CA VAL A 394 9.40 8.04 -3.57
C VAL A 394 7.96 8.57 -3.41
N MET A 395 7.35 9.09 -4.49
CA MET A 395 5.98 9.59 -4.48
C MET A 395 5.17 9.14 -5.71
N GLY A 396 5.61 8.08 -6.36
CA GLY A 396 4.87 7.35 -7.38
C GLY A 396 4.12 6.15 -6.80
N LEU A 397 3.82 5.15 -7.65
CA LEU A 397 3.17 3.87 -7.28
C LEU A 397 1.89 4.08 -6.44
N SER A 398 1.14 5.15 -6.72
CA SER A 398 0.00 5.57 -5.90
C SER A 398 -1.29 4.79 -6.19
N ASP A 399 -1.31 3.95 -7.24
CA ASP A 399 -2.44 3.08 -7.58
C ASP A 399 -2.14 1.60 -7.29
N SER A 400 -3.20 0.82 -7.09
CA SER A 400 -3.08 -0.60 -6.74
C SER A 400 -2.46 -1.45 -7.86
N TYR A 401 -2.72 -1.13 -9.13
CA TYR A 401 -2.22 -1.91 -10.27
C TYR A 401 -0.69 -1.86 -10.36
N SER A 402 -0.11 -0.66 -10.27
CA SER A 402 1.33 -0.46 -10.22
C SER A 402 1.95 -1.14 -9.00
N ARG A 403 1.32 -1.03 -7.82
CA ARG A 403 1.82 -1.64 -6.57
C ARG A 403 1.83 -3.16 -6.62
N HIS A 404 0.82 -3.80 -7.22
CA HIS A 404 0.81 -5.28 -7.33
C HIS A 404 2.00 -5.79 -8.15
N ILE A 405 2.34 -5.10 -9.25
CA ILE A 405 3.49 -5.49 -10.07
C ILE A 405 4.81 -5.16 -9.36
N TRP A 406 4.90 -3.95 -8.76
CA TRP A 406 6.09 -3.58 -7.98
C TRP A 406 6.36 -4.53 -6.82
N GLY A 407 5.30 -5.02 -6.16
CA GLY A 407 5.39 -5.93 -5.00
C GLY A 407 6.09 -7.26 -5.28
N ILE A 408 6.22 -7.68 -6.54
CA ILE A 408 6.98 -8.88 -6.92
C ILE A 408 8.33 -8.55 -7.56
N ILE A 409 8.55 -7.29 -7.96
CA ILE A 409 9.83 -6.80 -8.45
C ILE A 409 10.74 -6.41 -7.28
N SER A 410 10.16 -5.96 -6.15
CA SER A 410 10.89 -5.45 -5.00
C SER A 410 10.56 -6.23 -3.74
N ASP A 411 11.57 -6.73 -3.06
CA ASP A 411 11.43 -7.26 -1.70
C ASP A 411 11.59 -6.14 -0.67
N PRO A 412 10.68 -6.01 0.29
CA PRO A 412 10.83 -5.09 1.41
C PRO A 412 11.75 -5.66 2.50
N GLY A 413 12.23 -4.81 3.41
CA GLY A 413 12.94 -5.24 4.61
C GLY A 413 12.05 -6.04 5.55
N THR A 414 10.90 -5.48 5.89
CA THR A 414 9.78 -6.07 6.65
C THR A 414 8.51 -6.07 5.81
N PHE A 415 7.54 -6.92 6.16
CA PHE A 415 6.22 -6.93 5.53
C PHE A 415 5.15 -7.32 6.55
N LYS A 416 3.88 -7.30 6.14
CA LYS A 416 2.77 -7.75 6.99
C LYS A 416 2.39 -9.19 6.69
N HIS A 417 2.19 -9.98 7.73
CA HIS A 417 1.67 -11.34 7.60
C HIS A 417 0.25 -11.27 7.00
N PRO A 418 -0.05 -12.01 5.91
CA PRO A 418 -1.27 -11.82 5.12
C PRO A 418 -2.57 -12.09 5.89
N PHE A 419 -2.52 -12.80 7.03
CA PHE A 419 -3.70 -13.21 7.79
C PHE A 419 -3.75 -12.63 9.21
N THR A 420 -2.61 -12.36 9.84
CA THR A 420 -2.57 -11.80 11.21
C THR A 420 -2.27 -10.31 11.23
N GLY A 421 -1.70 -9.77 10.14
CA GLY A 421 -1.27 -8.36 10.06
C GLY A 421 -0.07 -8.02 10.92
N GLU A 422 0.58 -9.01 11.53
CA GLU A 422 1.81 -8.84 12.30
C GLU A 422 2.98 -8.57 11.36
N THR A 423 3.96 -7.82 11.83
CA THR A 423 5.19 -7.58 11.06
C THR A 423 6.02 -8.86 10.98
N ILE A 424 6.41 -9.23 9.75
CA ILE A 424 7.27 -10.40 9.48
C ILE A 424 8.57 -9.96 8.80
N PRO A 425 9.70 -10.66 9.07
CA PRO A 425 10.96 -10.39 8.40
C PRO A 425 10.93 -10.93 6.96
N VAL A 426 11.30 -10.08 6.01
CA VAL A 426 11.55 -10.48 4.63
C VAL A 426 13.05 -10.41 4.38
N ARG A 427 13.60 -9.22 4.13
CA ARG A 427 15.04 -9.02 3.88
C ARG A 427 15.82 -8.57 5.12
N ALA A 428 15.11 -8.16 6.19
CA ALA A 428 15.71 -7.76 7.47
C ALA A 428 15.09 -8.57 8.60
N LYS A 429 15.93 -9.34 9.32
CA LYS A 429 15.59 -9.87 10.63
C LYS A 429 15.90 -8.81 11.67
N TRP A 430 15.19 -8.84 12.79
CA TRP A 430 15.40 -7.84 13.84
C TRP A 430 15.44 -8.45 15.24
N GLN A 431 16.07 -7.67 16.14
CA GLN A 431 15.96 -7.82 17.59
C GLN A 431 15.69 -6.43 18.17
N VAL A 432 14.70 -6.31 19.04
CA VAL A 432 14.32 -5.04 19.67
C VAL A 432 14.80 -5.02 21.12
N GLU A 433 15.44 -3.93 21.52
CA GLU A 433 15.67 -3.56 22.89
C GLU A 433 14.95 -2.24 23.15
N THR A 434 14.08 -2.18 24.14
CA THR A 434 13.36 -0.95 24.49
C THR A 434 13.38 -0.70 25.98
N ALA A 435 13.53 0.56 26.35
CA ALA A 435 13.42 1.01 27.75
C ALA A 435 11.96 1.23 28.18
N GLY A 436 11.00 0.92 27.31
CA GLY A 436 9.59 1.23 27.51
C GLY A 436 9.24 2.70 27.24
N PRO A 437 7.98 3.07 27.41
CA PRO A 437 7.50 4.41 27.00
C PRO A 437 8.11 5.55 27.82
N ASN A 438 8.52 5.29 29.07
CA ASN A 438 9.08 6.29 30.00
C ASN A 438 10.57 6.16 30.25
N GLY A 439 11.22 5.14 29.66
CA GLY A 439 12.65 4.90 29.82
C GLY A 439 13.44 5.40 28.63
N LYS A 440 14.78 5.39 28.81
CA LYS A 440 15.71 5.73 27.72
C LYS A 440 16.92 4.80 27.76
N LEU A 441 17.48 4.52 26.59
CA LEU A 441 18.72 3.78 26.35
C LEU A 441 19.82 4.75 25.94
N ASP A 442 21.05 4.46 26.33
CA ASP A 442 22.21 5.23 25.86
C ASP A 442 22.48 4.96 24.37
N VAL A 443 22.75 6.01 23.60
CA VAL A 443 23.18 5.91 22.21
C VAL A 443 24.69 6.02 22.15
N PRO A 444 25.43 5.07 21.52
CA PRO A 444 26.88 5.12 21.45
C PRO A 444 27.35 6.32 20.61
N GLN A 445 28.50 6.91 20.98
CA GLN A 445 29.05 8.08 20.28
C GLN A 445 29.51 7.77 18.86
N GLU A 446 29.72 6.50 18.54
CA GLU A 446 30.05 6.01 17.19
C GLU A 446 28.84 6.03 16.26
N ALA A 447 27.63 6.05 16.79
CA ALA A 447 26.42 6.19 15.99
C ALA A 447 26.42 7.55 15.26
N LYS A 448 25.83 7.56 14.07
CA LYS A 448 25.83 8.70 13.17
C LYS A 448 24.41 9.09 12.78
N ARG A 449 24.24 10.37 12.49
CA ARG A 449 23.03 10.95 11.89
C ARG A 449 23.41 11.85 10.74
N TRP A 450 22.63 11.84 9.66
CA TRP A 450 22.84 12.79 8.56
C TRP A 450 22.43 14.20 8.97
N ASN A 451 23.28 15.17 8.63
CA ASN A 451 23.02 16.59 8.86
C ASN A 451 22.76 17.30 7.52
N PRO A 452 21.50 17.62 7.17
CA PRO A 452 21.15 18.21 5.88
C PRO A 452 21.67 19.65 5.72
N VAL A 453 21.92 20.37 6.83
CA VAL A 453 22.47 21.75 6.78
C VAL A 453 23.97 21.72 6.47
N LEU A 454 24.72 20.79 7.08
CA LEU A 454 26.17 20.66 6.91
C LEU A 454 26.57 19.67 5.80
N GLN A 455 25.62 18.98 5.20
CA GLN A 455 25.81 17.98 4.14
C GLN A 455 26.85 16.92 4.50
N LYS A 456 26.74 16.34 5.70
CA LYS A 456 27.67 15.32 6.21
C LYS A 456 27.02 14.44 7.29
N TRP A 457 27.66 13.33 7.57
CA TRP A 457 27.35 12.51 8.74
C TRP A 457 27.99 13.17 9.99
N ASP A 458 27.17 13.43 11.01
CA ASP A 458 27.62 13.85 12.32
C ASP A 458 27.56 12.67 13.29
N ASN A 459 28.60 12.52 14.12
CA ASN A 459 28.54 11.59 15.24
C ASN A 459 27.53 12.09 16.28
N ILE A 460 26.94 11.16 16.98
CA ILE A 460 25.97 11.47 18.03
C ILE A 460 26.67 12.17 19.22
N SER A 461 26.02 13.19 19.76
CA SER A 461 26.53 13.91 20.93
C SER A 461 26.59 13.00 22.15
N PRO A 462 27.58 13.21 23.08
CA PRO A 462 27.58 12.53 24.37
C PRO A 462 26.24 12.70 25.10
N ASP A 463 25.86 11.69 25.88
CA ASP A 463 24.62 11.67 26.67
C ASP A 463 23.32 11.71 25.85
N THR A 464 23.38 11.44 24.54
CA THR A 464 22.19 11.26 23.70
C THR A 464 21.50 9.98 24.06
N LEU A 465 20.16 10.04 24.18
CA LEU A 465 19.32 8.92 24.57
C LEU A 465 18.31 8.58 23.47
N ALA A 466 17.86 7.34 23.44
CA ALA A 466 16.79 6.85 22.58
C ALA A 466 15.80 6.01 23.37
N THR A 467 14.57 5.88 22.91
CA THR A 467 13.55 5.04 23.56
C THR A 467 13.74 3.59 23.25
N SER A 468 14.08 3.28 22.00
CA SER A 468 14.28 1.91 21.51
C SER A 468 15.50 1.80 20.63
N LYS A 469 16.09 0.61 20.61
CA LYS A 469 17.14 0.18 19.69
C LYS A 469 16.68 -1.04 18.93
N VAL A 470 16.85 -1.04 17.62
CA VAL A 470 16.60 -2.21 16.77
C VAL A 470 17.90 -2.62 16.10
N VAL A 471 18.26 -3.89 16.27
CA VAL A 471 19.39 -4.50 15.57
C VAL A 471 18.86 -5.26 14.38
N PHE A 472 19.20 -4.83 13.17
CA PHE A 472 18.84 -5.49 11.93
C PHE A 472 19.98 -6.35 11.39
N ASP A 473 19.65 -7.57 10.97
CA ASP A 473 20.48 -8.50 10.19
C ASP A 473 19.88 -8.56 8.77
N PHE A 474 20.57 -7.96 7.80
CA PHE A 474 20.10 -7.82 6.43
C PHE A 474 20.50 -9.01 5.56
N LYS A 475 19.57 -9.49 4.74
CA LYS A 475 19.83 -10.49 3.71
C LYS A 475 20.06 -9.80 2.37
N PHE A 476 21.29 -9.43 2.11
CA PHE A 476 21.70 -8.86 0.84
C PHE A 476 21.74 -9.92 -0.28
N SER A 477 21.50 -9.47 -1.50
CA SER A 477 21.61 -10.22 -2.75
C SER A 477 22.18 -9.29 -3.83
N ASN A 478 22.27 -9.76 -5.05
CA ASN A 478 22.46 -8.85 -6.16
C ASN A 478 21.18 -8.07 -6.46
N TRP A 479 21.31 -6.84 -6.92
CA TRP A 479 20.29 -6.11 -7.64
C TRP A 479 20.07 -6.78 -9.00
N HIS A 480 18.93 -6.53 -9.66
CA HIS A 480 18.60 -7.11 -10.96
C HIS A 480 19.66 -6.80 -12.04
N ASN A 481 20.43 -5.71 -11.91
CA ASN A 481 21.55 -5.38 -12.79
C ASN A 481 22.85 -6.15 -12.49
N GLY A 482 22.81 -7.13 -11.56
CA GLY A 482 23.93 -7.99 -11.17
C GLY A 482 24.94 -7.36 -10.19
N LYS A 483 24.65 -6.17 -9.62
CA LYS A 483 25.51 -5.56 -8.59
C LYS A 483 25.07 -5.98 -7.20
N LYS A 484 26.06 -6.32 -6.34
CA LYS A 484 25.80 -6.68 -4.94
C LYS A 484 25.19 -5.49 -4.19
N MET A 485 24.13 -5.75 -3.43
CA MET A 485 23.62 -4.85 -2.40
C MET A 485 24.61 -4.82 -1.25
N ASP A 486 24.74 -3.68 -0.61
CA ASP A 486 25.59 -3.52 0.58
C ASP A 486 25.03 -2.46 1.53
N MET A 487 25.73 -2.24 2.66
CA MET A 487 25.32 -1.27 3.67
C MET A 487 25.21 0.17 3.13
N ASN A 488 25.89 0.50 2.03
CA ASN A 488 25.76 1.83 1.40
C ASN A 488 24.36 2.05 0.85
N ASP A 489 23.69 1.00 0.33
CA ASP A 489 22.30 1.11 -0.14
C ASP A 489 21.37 1.43 1.04
N VAL A 490 21.60 0.85 2.22
CA VAL A 490 20.81 1.10 3.45
C VAL A 490 21.08 2.51 4.02
N LEU A 491 22.36 2.88 4.15
CA LEU A 491 22.73 4.23 4.67
C LEU A 491 22.25 5.35 3.74
N HIS A 492 22.27 5.11 2.42
CA HIS A 492 21.74 6.08 1.47
C HIS A 492 20.22 6.26 1.61
N SER A 493 19.48 5.22 2.03
CA SER A 493 18.05 5.34 2.34
C SER A 493 17.79 6.29 3.51
N LEU A 494 18.61 6.22 4.58
CA LEU A 494 18.52 7.16 5.69
C LEU A 494 18.90 8.58 5.28
N TYR A 495 20.00 8.73 4.54
CA TYR A 495 20.39 10.01 3.96
C TYR A 495 19.21 10.61 3.18
N PHE A 496 18.67 9.87 2.22
CA PHE A 496 17.59 10.34 1.35
C PHE A 496 16.37 10.81 2.17
N THR A 497 15.94 9.97 3.12
CA THR A 497 14.77 10.30 3.94
C THR A 497 15.02 11.54 4.80
N THR A 498 16.24 11.71 5.35
CA THR A 498 16.59 12.86 6.17
C THR A 498 16.73 14.13 5.32
N GLU A 499 17.43 14.04 4.21
CA GLU A 499 17.66 15.19 3.30
C GLU A 499 16.35 15.73 2.75
N TRP A 500 15.54 14.83 2.15
CA TRP A 500 14.25 15.21 1.55
C TRP A 500 13.12 15.39 2.57
N GLY A 501 13.29 14.90 3.79
CA GLY A 501 12.38 15.10 4.92
C GLY A 501 12.59 16.41 5.68
N THR A 502 13.67 17.13 5.41
CA THR A 502 14.04 18.36 6.10
C THR A 502 14.07 19.52 5.13
N GLN A 503 13.23 20.52 5.34
CA GLN A 503 13.32 21.77 4.58
C GLN A 503 14.29 22.73 5.28
N THR A 504 15.44 23.02 4.66
CA THR A 504 16.49 23.87 5.26
C THR A 504 16.23 25.35 5.07
N ASP A 505 15.64 25.76 3.94
CA ASP A 505 15.21 27.13 3.64
C ASP A 505 14.10 27.17 2.56
N GLU A 506 13.65 28.38 2.19
CA GLU A 506 12.58 28.56 1.19
C GLU A 506 12.99 28.18 -0.25
N ASN A 507 14.28 28.08 -0.54
CA ASN A 507 14.83 27.74 -1.86
C ASN A 507 15.40 26.32 -1.89
N ASP A 508 15.11 25.52 -0.88
CA ASP A 508 15.60 24.17 -0.77
C ASP A 508 15.16 23.33 -1.96
N LYS A 509 16.13 22.78 -2.71
CA LYS A 509 15.87 21.96 -3.89
C LYS A 509 15.48 20.53 -3.57
N THR A 510 15.69 20.12 -2.31
CA THR A 510 15.33 18.81 -1.80
C THR A 510 13.94 18.78 -1.14
N PHE A 511 13.18 19.89 -1.30
CA PHE A 511 11.80 19.98 -0.86
C PHE A 511 10.82 19.42 -1.90
N ASP A 512 9.96 18.47 -1.47
CA ASP A 512 8.80 17.98 -2.24
C ASP A 512 7.52 18.14 -1.44
N THR A 513 6.50 18.73 -2.04
CA THR A 513 5.25 19.11 -1.37
C THR A 513 4.46 17.92 -0.80
N GLU A 514 4.66 16.71 -1.34
CA GLU A 514 3.98 15.51 -0.86
C GLU A 514 4.88 14.64 0.04
N PHE A 515 6.19 14.59 -0.24
CA PHE A 515 7.13 13.75 0.50
C PHE A 515 7.59 14.42 1.81
N THR A 516 8.07 15.67 1.74
CA THR A 516 8.72 16.32 2.87
C THR A 516 7.85 16.40 4.13
N PRO A 517 6.56 16.80 4.07
CA PRO A 517 5.73 16.87 5.26
C PRO A 517 5.49 15.53 5.97
N ARG A 518 5.50 14.42 5.21
CA ARG A 518 5.36 13.06 5.77
C ARG A 518 6.67 12.59 6.40
N ALA A 519 7.77 12.70 5.65
CA ALA A 519 9.07 12.26 6.10
C ALA A 519 9.53 13.02 7.35
N ALA A 520 9.22 14.31 7.48
CA ALA A 520 9.56 15.13 8.63
C ALA A 520 9.11 14.50 9.96
N GLN A 521 7.91 13.94 10.01
CA GLN A 521 7.36 13.33 11.24
C GLN A 521 8.15 12.08 11.69
N SER A 522 8.58 11.24 10.75
CA SER A 522 9.32 10.03 11.08
C SER A 522 10.80 10.29 11.33
N ILE A 523 11.40 11.19 10.55
CA ILE A 523 12.84 11.45 10.66
C ILE A 523 13.25 12.09 11.99
N GLU A 524 12.36 12.82 12.62
CA GLU A 524 12.59 13.40 13.96
C GLU A 524 12.77 12.30 15.02
N THR A 525 12.14 11.13 14.83
CA THR A 525 12.27 10.01 15.77
C THR A 525 13.53 9.20 15.57
N ILE A 526 14.23 9.29 14.43
CA ILE A 526 15.48 8.56 14.20
C ILE A 526 16.63 9.33 14.84
N ILE A 527 17.15 8.80 15.94
CA ILE A 527 18.21 9.43 16.73
C ILE A 527 19.58 9.20 16.10
N GLY A 528 19.84 7.97 15.65
CA GLY A 528 21.10 7.64 14.99
C GLY A 528 21.19 6.18 14.56
N VAL A 529 22.22 5.88 13.77
CA VAL A 529 22.50 4.54 13.29
C VAL A 529 23.97 4.17 13.55
N ASN A 530 24.22 2.89 13.81
CA ASN A 530 25.56 2.37 14.05
C ASN A 530 25.76 1.07 13.24
N PRO A 531 26.44 1.11 12.07
CA PRO A 531 26.84 -0.10 11.36
C PRO A 531 27.83 -0.92 12.20
N ILE A 532 27.50 -2.18 12.48
CA ILE A 532 28.31 -3.08 13.27
C ILE A 532 29.27 -3.89 12.38
N ASP A 533 28.74 -4.37 11.25
CA ASP A 533 29.51 -5.12 10.24
C ASP A 533 28.91 -4.95 8.85
N GLU A 534 29.19 -5.87 7.90
CA GLU A 534 28.78 -5.75 6.49
C GLU A 534 27.25 -5.82 6.29
N ASP A 535 26.51 -6.50 7.18
CA ASP A 535 25.08 -6.76 7.07
C ASP A 535 24.29 -6.49 8.35
N THR A 536 24.93 -6.00 9.42
CA THR A 536 24.30 -5.71 10.71
C THR A 536 24.28 -4.20 11.00
N LEU A 537 23.11 -3.66 11.30
CA LEU A 537 22.89 -2.24 11.62
C LEU A 537 22.10 -2.09 12.91
N GLU A 538 22.58 -1.27 13.84
CA GLU A 538 21.79 -0.77 14.95
C GLU A 538 21.11 0.54 14.55
N VAL A 539 19.80 0.63 14.81
CA VAL A 539 19.00 1.84 14.61
C VAL A 539 18.41 2.26 15.95
N TYR A 540 18.69 3.49 16.36
CA TYR A 540 18.24 4.09 17.61
C TYR A 540 17.10 5.05 17.30
N VAL A 541 15.92 4.84 17.96
CA VAL A 541 14.70 5.60 17.68
C VAL A 541 14.02 6.09 18.95
N ASP A 542 13.47 7.31 18.90
CA ASP A 542 12.52 7.80 19.89
C ASP A 542 11.10 7.40 19.48
N TYR A 543 10.90 6.08 19.47
CA TYR A 543 9.62 5.46 19.17
C TYR A 543 9.41 4.27 20.10
N TRP A 544 8.19 4.16 20.63
CA TRP A 544 7.79 3.02 21.42
C TRP A 544 6.45 2.46 20.93
N HIS A 545 6.36 1.15 21.02
CA HIS A 545 5.11 0.41 20.83
C HIS A 545 5.16 -0.85 21.71
N PHE A 546 4.00 -1.32 22.18
CA PHE A 546 3.91 -2.55 22.96
C PHE A 546 4.08 -3.83 22.12
N ASP A 547 4.07 -3.71 20.78
CA ASP A 547 4.40 -4.76 19.82
C ASP A 547 5.79 -4.47 19.24
N GLU A 548 6.74 -5.39 19.46
CA GLU A 548 8.13 -5.23 18.97
C GLU A 548 8.22 -5.18 17.46
N GLY A 549 7.31 -5.92 16.75
CA GLY A 549 7.24 -5.87 15.30
C GLY A 549 6.87 -4.48 14.76
N ALA A 550 6.07 -3.71 15.50
CA ALA A 550 5.74 -2.33 15.14
C ALA A 550 6.96 -1.41 15.34
N ILE A 551 7.78 -1.62 16.38
CA ILE A 551 9.03 -0.88 16.58
C ILE A 551 10.02 -1.19 15.44
N ALA A 552 10.15 -2.47 15.08
CA ALA A 552 11.03 -2.88 13.97
C ALA A 552 10.57 -2.31 12.62
N ASP A 553 9.26 -2.33 12.35
CA ASP A 553 8.69 -1.79 11.12
C ASP A 553 8.84 -0.25 11.03
N TRP A 554 8.83 0.43 12.16
CA TRP A 554 9.10 1.87 12.23
C TRP A 554 10.58 2.21 11.99
N ALA A 555 11.47 1.43 12.56
CA ALA A 555 12.92 1.66 12.52
C ALA A 555 13.60 1.17 11.24
N ILE A 556 12.89 0.41 10.37
CA ILE A 556 13.52 -0.23 9.21
C ILE A 556 14.03 0.82 8.21
N LEU A 557 15.29 0.69 7.85
CA LEU A 557 15.93 1.42 6.79
C LEU A 557 16.21 0.44 5.65
N TRP A 558 15.43 0.48 4.60
CA TRP A 558 15.58 -0.44 3.47
C TRP A 558 15.31 0.28 2.15
N ASN A 559 16.18 0.08 1.19
CA ASN A 559 16.01 0.66 -0.13
C ASN A 559 15.46 -0.39 -1.12
N SER A 560 14.45 0.01 -1.88
CA SER A 560 13.86 -0.82 -2.94
C SER A 560 14.57 -0.69 -4.29
N MET A 561 15.59 0.18 -4.38
CA MET A 561 16.39 0.44 -5.57
C MET A 561 17.84 0.69 -5.21
N PRO A 562 18.79 0.45 -6.15
CA PRO A 562 20.19 0.77 -5.91
C PRO A 562 20.40 2.27 -5.71
N TRP A 563 21.32 2.63 -4.80
CA TRP A 563 21.59 4.03 -4.43
C TRP A 563 21.93 4.90 -5.63
N GLU A 564 22.63 4.40 -6.65
CA GLU A 564 23.01 5.17 -7.83
C GLU A 564 21.80 5.62 -8.68
N ILE A 565 20.73 4.83 -8.71
CA ILE A 565 19.46 5.23 -9.35
C ILE A 565 18.78 6.31 -8.53
N THR A 566 18.77 6.18 -7.21
CA THR A 566 18.19 7.18 -6.31
C THR A 566 18.92 8.52 -6.45
N VAL A 567 20.25 8.53 -6.42
CA VAL A 567 21.06 9.76 -6.64
C VAL A 567 20.80 10.40 -8.00
N ALA A 568 20.67 9.59 -9.06
CA ALA A 568 20.36 10.14 -10.39
C ALA A 568 18.95 10.74 -10.45
N MET A 569 17.97 10.14 -9.74
CA MET A 569 16.63 10.72 -9.61
C MET A 569 16.68 12.05 -8.82
N GLU A 570 17.37 12.09 -7.68
CA GLU A 570 17.56 13.31 -6.88
C GLU A 570 18.09 14.46 -7.75
N LYS A 571 19.18 14.19 -8.44
CA LYS A 571 19.82 15.19 -9.31
C LYS A 571 18.87 15.68 -10.41
N ALA A 572 18.13 14.77 -11.05
CA ALA A 572 17.16 15.12 -12.09
C ALA A 572 16.01 16.00 -11.53
N VAL A 573 15.57 15.75 -10.30
CA VAL A 573 14.52 16.55 -9.62
C VAL A 573 15.07 17.90 -9.19
N MET A 574 16.26 17.95 -8.59
CA MET A 574 16.94 19.20 -8.16
C MET A 574 17.24 20.14 -9.34
N ASP A 575 17.53 19.58 -10.51
CA ASP A 575 17.76 20.33 -11.74
C ASP A 575 16.46 20.68 -12.50
N GLY A 576 15.29 20.34 -11.92
CA GLY A 576 13.98 20.67 -12.48
C GLY A 576 13.65 19.98 -13.79
N LYS A 577 14.19 18.77 -14.04
CA LYS A 577 13.89 17.96 -15.23
C LYS A 577 12.62 17.15 -15.07
N VAL A 578 12.36 16.69 -13.86
CA VAL A 578 11.23 15.87 -13.45
C VAL A 578 10.85 16.21 -12.00
N SER A 579 9.80 15.59 -11.45
CA SER A 579 9.44 15.70 -10.03
C SER A 579 9.11 14.33 -9.45
N PHE A 580 9.38 14.11 -8.17
CA PHE A 580 8.98 12.88 -7.47
C PHE A 580 7.47 12.78 -7.31
N SER A 581 6.83 13.88 -6.95
CA SER A 581 5.39 13.94 -6.73
C SER A 581 4.63 14.50 -7.92
N ARG A 582 3.36 14.16 -7.98
CA ARG A 582 2.44 14.68 -9.00
C ARG A 582 2.20 16.18 -8.84
N SER A 583 2.03 16.63 -7.60
CA SER A 583 1.84 18.05 -7.30
C SER A 583 3.04 18.88 -7.65
N GLY A 584 4.23 18.39 -7.30
CA GLY A 584 5.49 19.01 -7.69
C GLY A 584 5.66 19.06 -9.21
N ALA A 585 5.27 18.00 -9.92
CA ALA A 585 5.29 17.97 -11.38
C ALA A 585 4.36 19.02 -11.99
N THR A 586 3.14 19.14 -11.44
CA THR A 586 2.15 20.12 -11.89
C THR A 586 2.63 21.55 -11.63
N SER A 587 3.11 21.85 -10.42
CA SER A 587 3.55 23.19 -10.04
C SER A 587 4.79 23.67 -10.81
N LYS A 588 5.72 22.75 -11.07
CA LYS A 588 6.96 23.02 -11.83
C LYS A 588 6.79 22.87 -13.35
N ASN A 589 5.63 22.42 -13.84
CA ASN A 589 5.34 22.11 -15.25
C ASN A 589 6.38 21.16 -15.88
N VAL A 590 6.69 20.08 -15.17
CA VAL A 590 7.60 19.01 -15.59
C VAL A 590 6.90 17.65 -15.56
N ASN A 591 7.57 16.58 -16.04
CA ASN A 591 7.00 15.24 -15.92
C ASN A 591 7.01 14.77 -14.46
N TRP A 592 5.98 14.05 -14.05
CA TRP A 592 6.00 13.20 -12.87
C TRP A 592 6.87 11.99 -13.20
N LEU A 593 8.04 11.87 -12.55
CA LEU A 593 9.08 10.88 -12.84
C LEU A 593 8.52 9.45 -12.87
N SER A 594 8.75 8.76 -13.98
CA SER A 594 8.35 7.35 -14.14
C SER A 594 9.46 6.51 -14.76
N LEU A 595 10.11 5.67 -13.96
CA LEU A 595 11.25 4.85 -14.32
C LEU A 595 10.96 3.80 -15.43
N ILE A 596 9.68 3.45 -15.62
CA ILE A 596 9.24 2.53 -16.67
C ILE A 596 9.14 3.22 -18.05
N VAL A 597 9.13 4.56 -18.09
CA VAL A 597 8.98 5.35 -19.32
C VAL A 597 10.35 5.62 -19.92
N PRO A 598 10.60 5.24 -21.18
CA PRO A 598 11.92 5.38 -21.82
C PRO A 598 12.47 6.81 -21.81
N LYS A 599 11.61 7.83 -21.93
CA LYS A 599 12.01 9.24 -21.88
C LYS A 599 12.65 9.59 -20.55
N ASP A 600 12.02 9.22 -19.44
CA ASP A 600 12.51 9.52 -18.10
C ASP A 600 13.72 8.64 -17.74
N ALA A 601 13.70 7.36 -18.14
CA ALA A 601 14.85 6.46 -18.01
C ALA A 601 16.11 7.00 -18.71
N ASN A 602 15.97 7.64 -19.88
CA ASN A 602 17.08 8.28 -20.57
C ASN A 602 17.60 9.53 -19.83
N ILE A 603 16.76 10.26 -19.09
CA ILE A 603 17.23 11.34 -18.22
C ILE A 603 18.11 10.76 -17.11
N ILE A 604 17.65 9.71 -16.43
CA ILE A 604 18.41 9.01 -15.39
C ILE A 604 19.73 8.48 -15.92
N ARG A 605 19.72 7.83 -17.10
CA ARG A 605 20.95 7.37 -17.75
C ARG A 605 21.94 8.50 -18.02
N GLY A 606 21.45 9.67 -18.46
CA GLY A 606 22.29 10.84 -18.70
C GLY A 606 23.05 11.30 -17.46
N TYR A 607 22.39 11.34 -16.30
CA TYR A 607 23.04 11.66 -15.02
C TYR A 607 24.03 10.58 -14.59
N LEU A 608 23.71 9.31 -14.76
CA LEU A 608 24.66 8.21 -14.46
C LEU A 608 25.93 8.31 -15.33
N GLN A 609 25.81 8.69 -16.62
CA GLN A 609 26.94 8.93 -17.51
C GLN A 609 27.79 10.12 -17.04
N GLU A 610 27.14 11.23 -16.69
CA GLU A 610 27.80 12.41 -16.12
C GLU A 610 28.55 12.07 -14.82
N PHE A 611 27.94 11.32 -13.91
CA PHE A 611 28.58 10.88 -12.67
C PHE A 611 29.81 10.02 -12.93
N LYS A 612 29.72 9.09 -13.87
CA LYS A 612 30.84 8.24 -14.27
C LYS A 612 32.00 9.06 -14.87
N GLU A 613 31.70 9.98 -15.79
CA GLU A 613 32.70 10.83 -16.45
C GLU A 613 33.40 11.79 -15.47
N ASN A 614 32.65 12.32 -14.52
CA ASN A 614 33.17 13.26 -13.51
C ASN A 614 33.76 12.58 -12.27
N ASN A 615 33.78 11.23 -12.19
CA ASN A 615 34.21 10.47 -11.02
C ASN A 615 33.43 10.90 -9.74
N TYR A 616 32.14 11.15 -9.89
CA TYR A 616 31.29 11.64 -8.81
C TYR A 616 31.15 10.59 -7.72
N ILE A 617 31.25 11.02 -6.49
CA ILE A 617 30.97 10.25 -5.27
C ILE A 617 29.89 11.02 -4.53
N PRO A 618 28.73 10.41 -4.22
CA PRO A 618 27.69 11.07 -3.44
C PRO A 618 28.20 11.47 -2.04
N GLU A 619 27.83 12.67 -1.58
CA GLU A 619 28.25 13.19 -0.27
C GLU A 619 27.92 12.22 0.87
N ALA A 620 26.76 11.58 0.82
CA ALA A 620 26.34 10.60 1.82
C ALA A 620 27.21 9.34 1.86
N LEU A 621 28.01 9.05 0.83
CA LEU A 621 28.81 7.85 0.69
C LEU A 621 30.34 8.12 0.68
N ASN A 622 30.78 9.36 0.80
CA ASN A 622 32.20 9.73 0.68
C ASN A 622 33.08 9.27 1.85
N GLU A 623 32.47 9.00 3.01
CA GLU A 623 33.19 8.52 4.22
C GLU A 623 33.37 6.99 4.26
N ASN A 624 32.76 6.23 3.35
CA ASN A 624 32.63 4.76 3.46
C ASN A 624 33.83 3.96 2.92
N ASN A 625 35.01 4.58 2.74
CA ASN A 625 36.28 3.95 2.32
C ASN A 625 36.19 3.09 1.04
N GLN A 626 35.19 3.26 0.20
CA GLN A 626 35.10 2.59 -1.09
C GLN A 626 36.06 3.23 -2.10
N ASN A 627 36.67 2.42 -2.95
CA ASN A 627 37.51 2.97 -4.02
C ASN A 627 36.63 3.52 -5.17
N LEU A 628 37.19 4.44 -5.96
CA LEU A 628 36.50 5.05 -7.08
C LEU A 628 35.90 4.02 -8.06
N LYS A 629 36.58 2.87 -8.23
CA LYS A 629 36.11 1.80 -9.11
C LYS A 629 34.75 1.24 -8.67
N TYR A 630 34.48 1.17 -7.35
CA TYR A 630 33.18 0.73 -6.82
C TYR A 630 32.04 1.60 -7.39
N TYR A 631 32.17 2.92 -7.31
CA TYR A 631 31.18 3.87 -7.82
C TYR A 631 31.01 3.77 -9.34
N GLN A 632 32.12 3.76 -10.06
CA GLN A 632 32.12 3.62 -11.52
C GLN A 632 31.46 2.32 -12.00
N ASP A 633 31.73 1.21 -11.34
CA ASP A 633 31.14 -0.09 -11.66
C ASP A 633 29.62 -0.12 -11.40
N ARG A 634 29.13 0.61 -10.39
CA ARG A 634 27.69 0.78 -10.10
C ARG A 634 27.03 1.58 -11.22
N TYR A 635 27.57 2.76 -11.55
CA TYR A 635 27.05 3.59 -12.66
C TYR A 635 27.04 2.83 -13.98
N ASP A 636 28.14 2.17 -14.32
CA ASP A 636 28.27 1.43 -15.58
C ASP A 636 27.23 0.30 -15.71
N SER A 637 26.97 -0.42 -14.63
CA SER A 637 25.99 -1.51 -14.61
C SER A 637 24.56 -0.97 -14.83
N SER A 638 24.20 0.11 -14.15
CA SER A 638 22.88 0.73 -14.29
C SER A 638 22.68 1.41 -15.63
N ILE A 639 23.73 2.02 -16.22
CA ILE A 639 23.70 2.52 -17.60
C ILE A 639 23.40 1.39 -18.59
N LYS A 640 24.15 0.28 -18.51
CA LYS A 640 23.94 -0.90 -19.36
C LYS A 640 22.56 -1.51 -19.21
N TRP A 641 22.05 -1.55 -17.97
CA TRP A 641 20.69 -2.02 -17.72
C TRP A 641 19.66 -1.18 -18.47
N ILE A 642 19.74 0.16 -18.36
CA ILE A 642 18.81 1.08 -19.02
C ILE A 642 18.92 0.96 -20.55
N GLU A 643 20.14 0.82 -21.09
CA GLU A 643 20.37 0.65 -22.53
C GLU A 643 19.76 -0.65 -23.07
N ASN A 644 19.84 -1.74 -22.30
CA ASN A 644 19.34 -3.05 -22.72
C ASN A 644 17.83 -3.18 -22.58
N ASN A 645 17.24 -2.55 -21.54
CA ASN A 645 15.84 -2.77 -21.18
C ASN A 645 14.93 -1.57 -21.50
N ASN A 646 15.47 -0.42 -21.89
CA ASN A 646 14.73 0.83 -22.15
C ASN A 646 13.92 1.37 -20.96
N HIS A 647 14.24 0.98 -19.72
CA HIS A 647 13.68 1.48 -18.48
C HIS A 647 14.72 1.50 -17.36
N ALA A 648 14.47 2.29 -16.31
CA ALA A 648 15.37 2.41 -15.15
C ALA A 648 14.86 1.66 -13.90
N VAL A 649 13.94 0.72 -14.07
CA VAL A 649 13.41 -0.11 -12.99
C VAL A 649 14.42 -1.20 -12.65
N ILE A 650 15.18 -1.01 -11.56
CA ILE A 650 16.15 -1.96 -11.01
C ILE A 650 15.78 -2.17 -9.54
N SER A 651 15.59 -3.40 -9.10
CA SER A 651 15.24 -3.74 -7.73
C SER A 651 15.86 -5.09 -7.32
N ASN A 652 15.32 -5.75 -6.31
CA ASN A 652 15.93 -6.89 -5.61
C ASN A 652 14.97 -8.07 -5.36
N GLY A 653 13.76 -8.03 -5.94
CA GLY A 653 12.75 -9.06 -5.73
C GLY A 653 12.94 -10.31 -6.60
N PRO A 654 12.03 -11.29 -6.47
CA PRO A 654 12.12 -12.56 -7.18
C PRO A 654 11.90 -12.45 -8.70
N PHE A 655 11.33 -11.33 -9.16
CA PHE A 655 11.14 -11.05 -10.58
C PHE A 655 11.70 -9.67 -10.92
N TYR A 656 12.14 -9.49 -12.17
CA TYR A 656 12.54 -8.20 -12.72
C TYR A 656 11.63 -7.78 -13.88
N LEU A 657 11.49 -6.49 -14.11
CA LEU A 657 10.73 -5.98 -15.25
C LEU A 657 11.47 -6.34 -16.56
N GLU A 658 10.86 -7.17 -17.39
CA GLU A 658 11.41 -7.53 -18.72
C GLU A 658 10.90 -6.56 -19.78
N SER A 659 9.60 -6.28 -19.77
CA SER A 659 9.00 -5.41 -20.80
C SER A 659 7.73 -4.72 -20.33
N TYR A 660 7.56 -3.50 -20.84
CA TYR A 660 6.31 -2.75 -20.79
C TYR A 660 5.88 -2.42 -22.22
N ALA A 661 4.76 -2.96 -22.63
CA ALA A 661 4.20 -2.79 -23.98
C ALA A 661 2.81 -2.12 -23.91
N PRO A 662 2.76 -0.77 -23.85
CA PRO A 662 1.50 -0.05 -23.68
C PRO A 662 0.50 -0.25 -24.82
N GLU A 663 1.00 -0.48 -26.04
CA GLU A 663 0.15 -0.70 -27.23
C GLU A 663 -0.59 -2.04 -27.18
N SER A 664 0.07 -3.09 -26.71
CA SER A 664 -0.55 -4.39 -26.44
C SER A 664 -1.21 -4.47 -25.06
N ARG A 665 -1.06 -3.43 -24.24
CA ARG A 665 -1.55 -3.34 -22.87
C ARG A 665 -1.05 -4.50 -22.00
N THR A 666 0.26 -4.76 -22.06
CA THR A 666 0.90 -5.83 -21.32
C THR A 666 2.15 -5.35 -20.58
N ILE A 667 2.38 -5.97 -19.41
CA ILE A 667 3.67 -5.91 -18.69
C ILE A 667 4.11 -7.35 -18.45
N THR A 668 5.40 -7.62 -18.72
CA THR A 668 6.00 -8.91 -18.40
C THR A 668 7.13 -8.71 -17.40
N VAL A 669 7.10 -9.50 -16.33
CA VAL A 669 8.20 -9.64 -15.40
C VAL A 669 8.77 -11.05 -15.52
N LYS A 670 10.07 -11.20 -15.35
CA LYS A 670 10.78 -12.48 -15.51
C LYS A 670 11.48 -12.87 -14.22
N ALA A 671 11.56 -14.16 -13.96
CA ALA A 671 12.23 -14.70 -12.79
C ALA A 671 13.68 -14.21 -12.68
N PHE A 672 14.07 -13.77 -11.50
CA PHE A 672 15.45 -13.40 -11.17
C PHE A 672 16.18 -14.64 -10.64
N ASP A 673 16.68 -15.47 -11.55
CA ASP A 673 17.41 -16.68 -11.25
C ASP A 673 18.90 -16.36 -10.94
N ASP A 674 19.13 -15.73 -9.79
CA ASP A 674 20.47 -15.40 -9.29
C ASP A 674 20.75 -16.19 -8.00
N ASP A 675 21.92 -16.80 -7.91
CA ASP A 675 22.32 -17.65 -6.77
C ASP A 675 22.37 -16.87 -5.45
N SER A 676 22.54 -15.54 -5.49
CA SER A 676 22.55 -14.68 -4.31
C SER A 676 21.16 -14.39 -3.78
N TYR A 677 20.07 -14.66 -4.54
CA TYR A 677 18.73 -14.42 -4.07
C TYR A 677 18.39 -15.34 -2.88
N PRO A 678 17.96 -14.80 -1.72
CA PRO A 678 17.99 -15.57 -0.47
C PRO A 678 16.81 -16.54 -0.28
N PHE A 679 15.81 -16.50 -1.16
CA PHE A 679 14.62 -17.32 -1.02
C PHE A 679 14.48 -18.30 -2.18
N LYS A 680 13.97 -19.49 -1.86
CA LYS A 680 13.68 -20.56 -2.82
C LYS A 680 12.18 -20.78 -2.90
N ILE A 681 11.72 -21.52 -3.90
CA ILE A 681 10.35 -22.02 -4.00
C ILE A 681 9.93 -22.57 -2.62
N ASP A 682 8.69 -22.44 -2.28
CA ASP A 682 8.08 -22.87 -1.00
C ASP A 682 8.49 -22.04 0.24
N LYS A 683 9.27 -20.95 0.11
CA LYS A 683 9.57 -20.07 1.27
C LYS A 683 8.30 -19.57 1.98
N TRP A 684 7.25 -19.26 1.21
CA TRP A 684 5.99 -18.70 1.70
C TRP A 684 4.82 -19.70 1.60
N LYS A 685 5.14 -21.00 1.50
CA LYS A 685 4.14 -22.07 1.36
C LYS A 685 3.14 -22.12 2.51
N GLU A 686 3.54 -21.69 3.70
CA GLU A 686 2.67 -21.59 4.88
C GLU A 686 1.44 -20.68 4.67
N PHE A 687 1.45 -19.82 3.63
CA PHE A 687 0.35 -18.94 3.31
C PHE A 687 -0.66 -19.52 2.30
N GLU A 688 -0.41 -20.71 1.75
CA GLU A 688 -1.26 -21.32 0.71
C GLU A 688 -2.57 -21.90 1.26
N ASP A 689 -2.55 -22.53 2.43
CA ASP A 689 -3.65 -23.37 2.96
C ASP A 689 -4.25 -22.81 4.26
N THR A 690 -4.35 -21.49 4.40
CA THR A 690 -4.88 -20.92 5.63
C THR A 690 -6.38 -21.17 5.75
N LYS A 691 -6.77 -21.82 6.84
CA LYS A 691 -8.16 -22.03 7.20
C LYS A 691 -8.67 -20.83 7.98
N PHE A 692 -9.63 -20.12 7.38
CA PHE A 692 -10.25 -18.98 8.03
C PHE A 692 -11.37 -19.42 9.00
N PRO A 693 -11.56 -18.70 10.12
CA PRO A 693 -12.75 -18.87 10.95
C PRO A 693 -13.99 -18.50 10.13
N MET A 694 -14.99 -19.36 10.16
CA MET A 694 -16.26 -19.14 9.47
C MET A 694 -17.43 -19.33 10.42
N ILE A 695 -18.46 -18.51 10.24
CA ILE A 695 -19.78 -18.71 10.87
C ILE A 695 -20.66 -19.38 9.80
N GLU A 696 -21.00 -20.63 10.03
CA GLU A 696 -21.84 -21.41 9.12
C GLU A 696 -23.33 -21.13 9.33
N LYS A 697 -23.73 -20.95 10.58
CA LYS A 697 -25.12 -20.73 10.94
C LYS A 697 -25.26 -19.90 12.20
N ILE A 698 -26.22 -19.01 12.19
CA ILE A 698 -26.73 -18.33 13.38
C ILE A 698 -28.21 -18.63 13.49
N ASP A 699 -28.62 -19.28 14.59
CA ASP A 699 -30.01 -19.50 14.92
C ASP A 699 -30.37 -18.71 16.19
N MET A 700 -31.34 -17.81 16.05
CA MET A 700 -31.80 -16.98 17.16
C MET A 700 -33.26 -16.56 16.98
N GLU A 701 -33.95 -16.30 18.06
CA GLU A 701 -35.31 -15.80 18.03
C GLU A 701 -35.35 -14.38 17.40
N LYS A 702 -36.21 -14.20 16.38
CA LYS A 702 -36.34 -12.92 15.67
C LYS A 702 -36.98 -11.81 16.55
N ILE A 703 -37.71 -12.20 17.57
CA ILE A 703 -38.38 -11.30 18.50
C ILE A 703 -38.08 -11.79 19.92
N ILE A 704 -37.37 -10.94 20.69
CA ILE A 704 -37.03 -11.20 22.09
C ILE A 704 -37.95 -10.34 22.93
N GLN A 705 -38.65 -10.97 23.88
CA GLN A 705 -39.50 -10.26 24.84
C GLN A 705 -38.63 -9.62 25.93
N LYS A 706 -39.08 -8.44 26.40
CA LYS A 706 -38.37 -7.75 27.45
C LYS A 706 -38.40 -8.61 28.72
N ASP A 707 -37.25 -8.74 29.40
CA ASP A 707 -37.06 -9.48 30.66
C ASP A 707 -37.14 -11.03 30.52
N GLU A 708 -37.15 -11.57 29.28
CA GLU A 708 -36.99 -13.00 29.03
C GLU A 708 -35.57 -13.30 28.54
N GLY A 709 -35.02 -14.44 28.97
CA GLY A 709 -33.75 -14.96 28.42
C GLY A 709 -33.96 -15.45 27.00
N PHE A 710 -32.97 -15.27 26.15
CA PHE A 710 -32.95 -15.81 24.78
C PHE A 710 -31.68 -16.64 24.55
N GLN A 711 -31.75 -17.52 23.60
CA GLN A 711 -30.64 -18.38 23.21
C GLN A 711 -30.22 -18.02 21.80
N ILE A 712 -28.88 -17.96 21.59
CA ILE A 712 -28.26 -17.84 20.27
C ILE A 712 -27.47 -19.12 20.05
N GLU A 713 -27.74 -19.85 18.99
CA GLU A 713 -26.93 -20.97 18.53
C GLU A 713 -26.10 -20.55 17.34
N ILE A 714 -24.79 -20.73 17.43
CA ILE A 714 -23.85 -20.33 16.38
C ILE A 714 -23.01 -21.55 16.01
N GLU A 715 -23.13 -21.99 14.78
CA GLU A 715 -22.29 -23.05 14.20
C GLU A 715 -21.10 -22.38 13.49
N THR A 716 -19.89 -22.85 13.78
CA THR A 716 -18.67 -22.27 13.23
C THR A 716 -17.69 -23.33 12.79
N GLU A 717 -16.84 -22.99 11.83
CA GLU A 717 -15.70 -23.78 11.39
C GLU A 717 -14.39 -23.02 11.64
N ASN A 718 -13.32 -23.74 12.02
CA ASN A 718 -11.98 -23.20 12.28
C ASN A 718 -11.97 -22.01 13.29
N THR A 719 -12.78 -22.06 14.35
CA THR A 719 -12.98 -20.96 15.29
C THR A 719 -12.73 -21.41 16.72
N ASP A 720 -11.80 -20.76 17.43
CA ASP A 720 -11.47 -21.04 18.83
C ASP A 720 -12.37 -20.28 19.81
N PHE A 721 -12.85 -19.10 19.42
CA PHE A 721 -13.77 -18.29 20.24
C PHE A 721 -14.64 -17.38 19.39
N ILE A 722 -15.79 -16.99 19.93
CA ILE A 722 -16.72 -16.03 19.33
C ILE A 722 -16.89 -14.86 20.28
N ARG A 723 -16.86 -13.64 19.74
CA ARG A 723 -17.24 -12.44 20.45
C ARG A 723 -18.53 -11.88 19.87
N TYR A 724 -19.49 -11.55 20.70
CA TYR A 724 -20.74 -10.90 20.29
C TYR A 724 -21.02 -9.67 21.13
N PHE A 725 -21.79 -8.76 20.58
CA PHE A 725 -22.20 -7.51 21.23
C PHE A 725 -23.73 -7.39 21.16
N LEU A 726 -24.35 -7.11 22.28
CA LEU A 726 -25.77 -6.76 22.32
C LEU A 726 -25.89 -5.24 22.33
N ILE A 727 -26.49 -4.71 21.27
CA ILE A 727 -26.63 -3.26 21.06
C ILE A 727 -28.11 -2.90 21.15
N ASN A 728 -28.47 -2.03 22.06
CA ASN A 728 -29.85 -1.56 22.21
C ASN A 728 -30.25 -0.56 21.13
N SER A 729 -31.54 -0.18 21.07
CA SER A 729 -32.06 0.75 20.09
C SER A 729 -31.45 2.17 20.10
N LYS A 730 -30.69 2.50 21.16
CA LYS A 730 -29.98 3.77 21.33
C LYS A 730 -28.50 3.66 20.95
N GLY A 731 -28.04 2.52 20.42
CA GLY A 731 -26.66 2.28 20.07
C GLY A 731 -25.73 1.95 21.25
N LYS A 732 -26.29 1.71 22.44
CA LYS A 732 -25.47 1.37 23.61
C LYS A 732 -25.26 -0.13 23.70
N ILE A 733 -24.00 -0.55 23.87
CA ILE A 733 -23.63 -1.94 24.16
C ILE A 733 -24.14 -2.28 25.59
N THR A 734 -24.83 -3.41 25.74
CA THR A 734 -25.49 -3.81 26.99
C THR A 734 -24.90 -5.06 27.63
N SER A 735 -23.94 -5.74 26.96
CA SER A 735 -23.20 -6.86 27.54
C SER A 735 -21.89 -7.12 26.82
#